data_a20e8bbff75bdb7ca91526d399297492
#
_entry.id   a20e8bbff75bdb7ca91526d399297492
#
_cell.length_a   1.000
_cell.length_b   1.000
_cell.length_c   1.000
_cell.angle_alpha   90.00
_cell.angle_beta   90.00
_cell.angle_gamma   90.00
#
_symmetry.space_group_name_H-M   'P 1'
#
loop_
_entity.id
_entity.type
_entity.pdbx_description
1 polymer ?
#
loop_
_entity_poly.entity_id
_entity_poly.type
_entity_poly.pdbx_seq_one_letter_code
_entity_poly.pdbx_strand_id
1 'polypeptide(L)'
;MTEQTYSLIFMRKNFVLACAALLLCAPGFAQTQKANYALAERFSAKRVNQMVFSTQITPNWFRDSDKFWYSWRTPQGTRYYIVDPVKGTRTEVFDMDRLAMQVTEFVRYPFEAKHLPIRDLRLKDDKEFTFSIISGLKNDRDTTCFRYEIATARLDTVAREKDKYPRWASVAPNGEFGVFAKGSNLWVMDSTSLRKAAKDEKDSTIVEHRLTTDGIRQFGYGYGNYSGDTEADSTKRHYPGELVWSPDSKRFATMKWDTRKLDDLWVINSVSDKRPKLESYKYQMPGEPGPKGYLYIFTMNDGRTGASARQVKSQAFKDQEVSLQSARRTAKDNYLDYWKNEWLGDNTGFYMVRQSRDLKRLDLCRVDVDSDSTKTIISERERTYVEYRTPFLIGGGKQILHWSERNGWANIYLYNSDGTLVRNLTEGAFHVEDILGVNEKEGYILLSACGVNKDENPYQMHTFRVPLTGGALQQLDMNDMDVLSTASDDAKFFVANYSRVDWTPAVALFSATGKRIADLETADLSLLFEAGYKFPERFKVKAADGVTDLYGAMYKPYDFDSTKVYPICDYVYPGPQVEANNISWSRGFTRTDRLAQIGMIVITVGNRGGHPNRSKWYHNYGYGNLRDYGLEDQKYAIQQLGARHPFIDLDRVGIHGHSGGGFMSTAAILKYPDFFKAAVSCAGNHDNSIYNRWWSEQHHGVLEKIDKGDTTFVYSIQTNPEIASNLKGHLMLVHGDIDNNVHPANTIRVVNALIRANKRFDMLILPGQRHGFGDMNEYFFWRMADYYAEWLIGDSERWKPDITQMNND
;
A
#
# COMPACT_ATOMS: atom_id res chain seq x y z
N MET A 1 41.57 37.30 -75.18
CA MET A 1 42.05 36.62 -73.92
C MET A 1 41.34 37.15 -72.68
N THR A 2 40.00 37.08 -72.57
CA THR A 2 39.30 37.67 -71.46
C THR A 2 37.95 36.99 -71.07
N GLU A 3 37.42 36.00 -71.79
CA GLU A 3 36.13 35.36 -71.36
C GLU A 3 36.26 33.92 -70.83
N GLN A 4 37.29 33.24 -71.24
CA GLN A 4 37.50 31.85 -70.74
C GLN A 4 38.13 31.78 -69.35
N THR A 5 38.79 32.81 -68.87
CA THR A 5 39.46 32.84 -67.54
C THR A 5 38.43 33.13 -66.42
N TYR A 6 37.37 33.82 -66.65
CA TYR A 6 36.29 34.11 -65.67
C TYR A 6 35.36 32.91 -65.46
N SER A 7 35.10 32.09 -66.49
CA SER A 7 34.27 30.92 -66.40
C SER A 7 34.93 29.82 -65.52
N LEU A 8 36.24 29.63 -65.55
CA LEU A 8 36.97 28.64 -64.77
C LEU A 8 37.11 29.05 -63.30
N ILE A 9 37.18 30.34 -62.97
CA ILE A 9 37.22 30.82 -61.55
C ILE A 9 35.82 30.71 -60.93
N PHE A 10 34.76 30.94 -61.68
CA PHE A 10 33.38 30.83 -61.18
C PHE A 10 33.01 29.36 -60.97
N MET A 11 33.39 28.45 -61.82
CA MET A 11 33.21 27.00 -61.64
C MET A 11 34.01 26.45 -60.47
N ARG A 12 35.25 26.87 -60.21
CA ARG A 12 36.03 26.45 -59.05
C ARG A 12 35.47 26.95 -57.72
N LYS A 13 34.96 28.20 -57.65
CA LYS A 13 34.33 28.73 -56.43
C LYS A 13 33.04 28.01 -56.11
N ASN A 14 32.18 27.72 -57.10
CA ASN A 14 30.92 27.00 -56.89
C ASN A 14 31.14 25.52 -56.55
N PHE A 15 32.21 24.88 -57.08
CA PHE A 15 32.58 23.51 -56.73
C PHE A 15 33.13 23.41 -55.28
N VAL A 16 33.88 24.39 -54.81
CA VAL A 16 34.36 24.45 -53.40
C VAL A 16 33.19 24.74 -52.44
N LEU A 17 32.25 25.65 -52.83
CA LEU A 17 31.04 25.87 -52.05
C LEU A 17 30.08 24.68 -52.05
N ALA A 18 29.92 23.94 -53.16
CA ALA A 18 29.14 22.72 -53.20
C ALA A 18 29.77 21.55 -52.41
N CYS A 19 31.08 21.42 -52.42
CA CYS A 19 31.79 20.45 -51.58
C CYS A 19 31.80 20.83 -50.10
N ALA A 20 31.85 22.13 -49.74
CA ALA A 20 31.68 22.61 -48.36
C ALA A 20 30.25 22.44 -47.86
N ALA A 21 29.23 22.60 -48.71
CA ALA A 21 27.84 22.35 -48.37
C ALA A 21 27.51 20.85 -48.27
N LEU A 22 28.16 19.99 -49.03
CA LEU A 22 28.06 18.53 -48.93
C LEU A 22 28.80 17.95 -47.72
N LEU A 23 29.84 18.65 -47.20
CA LEU A 23 30.50 18.28 -45.94
C LEU A 23 29.71 18.76 -44.70
N LEU A 24 28.82 19.74 -44.85
CA LEU A 24 27.90 20.15 -43.78
C LEU A 24 26.61 19.34 -43.77
N CYS A 25 26.31 18.53 -44.77
CA CYS A 25 25.20 17.59 -44.88
C CYS A 25 25.64 16.13 -44.76
N ALA A 26 26.85 15.83 -44.26
CA ALA A 26 27.10 14.50 -43.74
C ALA A 26 26.15 14.27 -42.57
N PRO A 27 25.24 13.25 -42.61
CA PRO A 27 24.54 12.88 -41.42
C PRO A 27 25.65 12.62 -40.39
N GLY A 28 25.70 13.45 -39.32
CA GLY A 28 26.55 13.13 -38.21
C GLY A 28 26.27 11.68 -37.89
N PHE A 29 27.28 10.81 -37.97
CA PHE A 29 27.16 9.48 -37.39
C PHE A 29 26.77 9.75 -35.94
N ALA A 30 25.47 9.66 -35.65
CA ALA A 30 25.01 9.70 -34.29
C ALA A 30 25.78 8.57 -33.62
N GLN A 31 26.72 8.96 -32.78
CA GLN A 31 27.47 8.02 -31.97
C GLN A 31 26.42 7.19 -31.26
N THR A 32 26.27 5.91 -31.64
CA THR A 32 25.27 5.04 -31.05
C THR A 32 25.47 5.07 -29.55
N GLN A 33 24.52 5.68 -28.84
CA GLN A 33 24.57 5.78 -27.39
C GLN A 33 24.51 4.36 -26.83
N LYS A 34 25.47 3.96 -26.04
CA LYS A 34 25.45 2.64 -25.40
C LYS A 34 24.76 2.69 -24.06
N ALA A 35 24.01 1.63 -23.73
CA ALA A 35 23.38 1.48 -22.45
C ALA A 35 24.43 1.26 -21.34
N ASN A 36 24.32 2.01 -20.24
CA ASN A 36 25.24 1.91 -19.11
C ASN A 36 24.74 0.90 -18.06
N TYR A 37 24.74 -0.39 -18.43
CA TYR A 37 24.33 -1.48 -17.54
C TYR A 37 25.14 -1.56 -16.25
N ALA A 38 26.45 -1.29 -16.32
CA ALA A 38 27.34 -1.32 -15.16
C ALA A 38 26.93 -0.29 -14.10
N LEU A 39 26.43 0.87 -14.52
CA LEU A 39 25.93 1.88 -13.59
C LEU A 39 24.60 1.43 -12.96
N ALA A 40 23.68 0.85 -13.73
CA ALA A 40 22.40 0.31 -13.24
C ALA A 40 22.60 -0.87 -12.27
N GLU A 41 23.63 -1.68 -12.46
CA GLU A 41 23.98 -2.80 -11.57
C GLU A 41 24.34 -2.33 -10.15
N ARG A 42 25.03 -1.18 -10.02
CA ARG A 42 25.44 -0.62 -8.71
C ARG A 42 24.23 -0.35 -7.79
N PHE A 43 23.06 -0.13 -8.37
CA PHE A 43 21.84 0.22 -7.65
C PHE A 43 20.79 -0.90 -7.68
N SER A 44 21.22 -2.17 -7.81
CA SER A 44 20.34 -3.32 -7.59
C SER A 44 19.78 -3.30 -6.17
N ALA A 45 18.59 -3.87 -5.96
CA ALA A 45 17.93 -3.89 -4.65
C ALA A 45 18.85 -4.46 -3.56
N LYS A 46 19.59 -5.53 -3.87
CA LYS A 46 20.59 -6.15 -2.99
C LYS A 46 21.68 -5.16 -2.56
N ARG A 47 22.27 -4.43 -3.51
CA ARG A 47 23.34 -3.47 -3.22
C ARG A 47 22.81 -2.25 -2.46
N VAL A 48 21.64 -1.72 -2.84
CA VAL A 48 20.99 -0.62 -2.12
C VAL A 48 20.69 -0.99 -0.67
N ASN A 49 20.26 -2.22 -0.39
CA ASN A 49 20.01 -2.71 0.97
C ASN A 49 21.29 -2.79 1.84
N GLN A 50 22.47 -2.83 1.21
CA GLN A 50 23.78 -2.77 1.90
C GLN A 50 24.25 -1.31 2.11
N MET A 51 23.74 -0.35 1.35
CA MET A 51 24.13 1.06 1.39
C MET A 51 23.14 1.95 2.16
N VAL A 52 21.87 1.49 2.32
CA VAL A 52 20.82 2.25 3.00
C VAL A 52 20.31 1.46 4.20
N PHE A 53 20.31 2.13 5.34
CA PHE A 53 19.90 1.55 6.63
C PHE A 53 18.52 2.04 7.06
N SER A 54 18.32 2.44 8.33
CA SER A 54 17.06 3.02 8.75
C SER A 54 16.86 4.42 8.15
N THR A 55 15.65 4.70 7.71
CA THR A 55 15.26 5.99 7.14
C THR A 55 14.06 6.60 7.88
N GLN A 56 13.44 5.82 8.79
CA GLN A 56 12.30 6.25 9.59
C GLN A 56 12.29 5.51 10.93
N ILE A 57 11.64 6.10 11.92
CA ILE A 57 11.38 5.52 13.23
C ILE A 57 9.92 5.08 13.29
N THR A 58 9.69 3.85 13.80
CA THR A 58 8.39 3.42 14.29
C THR A 58 8.45 3.49 15.82
N PRO A 59 7.83 4.48 16.47
CA PRO A 59 7.85 4.60 17.91
C PRO A 59 6.96 3.55 18.55
N ASN A 60 7.47 2.91 19.60
CA ASN A 60 6.71 1.97 20.41
C ASN A 60 6.42 2.66 21.77
N TRP A 61 5.25 3.26 21.89
CA TRP A 61 4.85 3.99 23.09
C TRP A 61 4.57 3.03 24.25
N PHE A 62 5.05 3.35 25.44
CA PHE A 62 4.72 2.60 26.63
C PHE A 62 3.30 2.91 27.10
N ARG A 63 2.58 1.87 27.58
CA ARG A 63 1.16 1.97 27.96
C ARG A 63 0.89 3.03 29.04
N ASP A 64 1.74 3.12 30.06
CA ASP A 64 1.49 3.89 31.27
C ASP A 64 2.42 5.11 31.43
N SER A 65 3.05 5.53 30.34
CA SER A 65 3.93 6.69 30.34
C SER A 65 4.00 7.36 28.97
N ASP A 66 4.42 8.61 28.94
CA ASP A 66 4.66 9.34 27.70
C ASP A 66 5.94 8.90 26.97
N LYS A 67 6.70 7.93 27.52
CA LYS A 67 7.93 7.43 26.92
C LYS A 67 7.64 6.46 25.77
N PHE A 68 8.61 6.33 24.89
CA PHE A 68 8.61 5.31 23.84
C PHE A 68 10.00 4.79 23.59
N TRP A 69 10.09 3.62 22.90
CA TRP A 69 11.35 3.10 22.41
C TRP A 69 11.30 2.90 20.91
N TYR A 70 12.49 2.84 20.29
CA TYR A 70 12.65 2.52 18.88
C TYR A 70 14.00 1.86 18.60
N SER A 71 14.14 1.24 17.42
CA SER A 71 15.39 0.73 16.91
C SER A 71 15.86 1.55 15.72
N TRP A 72 17.18 1.70 15.61
CA TRP A 72 17.82 2.40 14.49
C TRP A 72 19.01 1.61 13.96
N ARG A 73 18.96 1.19 12.70
CA ARG A 73 20.02 0.45 12.02
C ARG A 73 20.97 1.41 11.31
N THR A 74 22.27 1.23 11.52
CA THR A 74 23.37 1.97 10.87
C THR A 74 24.38 0.99 10.24
N PRO A 75 25.42 1.46 9.54
CA PRO A 75 26.52 0.61 9.10
C PRO A 75 27.21 -0.16 10.25
N GLN A 76 27.16 0.37 11.47
CA GLN A 76 27.75 -0.23 12.67
C GLN A 76 26.83 -1.22 13.39
N GLY A 77 25.61 -1.43 12.90
CA GLY A 77 24.61 -2.34 13.48
C GLY A 77 23.34 -1.63 13.92
N THR A 78 22.47 -2.37 14.62
CA THR A 78 21.21 -1.84 15.15
C THR A 78 21.39 -1.40 16.60
N ARG A 79 20.92 -0.19 16.90
CA ARG A 79 20.86 0.35 18.27
C ARG A 79 19.42 0.56 18.70
N TYR A 80 19.18 0.56 19.99
CA TYR A 80 17.85 0.65 20.59
C TYR A 80 17.85 1.78 21.60
N TYR A 81 16.82 2.63 21.55
CA TYR A 81 16.72 3.84 22.35
C TYR A 81 15.39 3.92 23.08
N ILE A 82 15.41 4.42 24.33
CA ILE A 82 14.24 4.90 25.05
C ILE A 82 14.29 6.43 25.00
N VAL A 83 13.15 7.03 24.69
CA VAL A 83 12.96 8.49 24.66
C VAL A 83 11.96 8.88 25.74
N ASP A 84 12.31 9.91 26.51
CA ASP A 84 11.42 10.59 27.46
C ASP A 84 11.05 11.97 26.86
N PRO A 85 9.86 12.13 26.26
CA PRO A 85 9.44 13.38 25.63
C PRO A 85 9.33 14.55 26.60
N VAL A 86 8.97 14.29 27.86
CA VAL A 86 8.81 15.32 28.90
C VAL A 86 10.15 15.94 29.25
N LYS A 87 11.19 15.12 29.34
CA LYS A 87 12.57 15.57 29.64
C LYS A 87 13.35 15.96 28.37
N GLY A 88 12.88 15.55 27.20
CA GLY A 88 13.61 15.70 25.94
C GLY A 88 14.90 14.86 25.89
N THR A 89 14.95 13.74 26.60
CA THR A 89 16.13 12.88 26.68
C THR A 89 15.99 11.60 25.88
N ARG A 90 17.09 11.16 25.26
CA ARG A 90 17.25 9.92 24.55
C ARG A 90 18.37 9.09 25.20
N THR A 91 18.08 7.87 25.58
CA THR A 91 19.05 6.97 26.25
C THR A 91 19.12 5.66 25.47
N GLU A 92 20.35 5.20 25.20
CA GLU A 92 20.54 3.86 24.63
C GLU A 92 20.14 2.78 25.64
N VAL A 93 19.36 1.79 25.19
CA VAL A 93 18.76 0.77 26.06
C VAL A 93 19.81 -0.15 26.63
N PHE A 94 20.79 -0.52 25.78
CA PHE A 94 21.86 -1.42 26.16
C PHE A 94 23.10 -1.25 25.27
N ASP A 95 24.26 -1.53 25.85
CA ASP A 95 25.51 -1.67 25.12
C ASP A 95 25.49 -2.98 24.34
N MET A 96 25.52 -2.87 23.00
CA MET A 96 25.42 -4.02 22.09
C MET A 96 26.63 -4.94 22.20
N ASP A 97 27.84 -4.44 22.45
CA ASP A 97 29.03 -5.27 22.61
C ASP A 97 28.95 -6.14 23.86
N ARG A 98 28.53 -5.52 24.98
CA ARG A 98 28.28 -6.21 26.23
C ARG A 98 27.17 -7.25 26.08
N LEU A 99 26.06 -6.89 25.41
CA LEU A 99 24.94 -7.80 25.20
C LEU A 99 25.37 -8.99 24.33
N ALA A 100 26.12 -8.77 23.26
CA ALA A 100 26.61 -9.84 22.39
C ALA A 100 27.55 -10.80 23.13
N MET A 101 28.42 -10.27 24.01
CA MET A 101 29.28 -11.12 24.88
C MET A 101 28.44 -11.98 25.83
N GLN A 102 27.49 -11.39 26.54
CA GLN A 102 26.59 -12.09 27.46
C GLN A 102 25.78 -13.17 26.72
N VAL A 103 25.18 -12.86 25.58
CA VAL A 103 24.42 -13.83 24.77
C VAL A 103 25.33 -14.96 24.31
N THR A 104 26.54 -14.65 23.81
CA THR A 104 27.56 -15.67 23.40
C THR A 104 27.89 -16.62 24.55
N GLU A 105 28.04 -16.09 25.75
CA GLU A 105 28.34 -16.92 26.96
C GLU A 105 27.19 -17.88 27.29
N PHE A 106 25.95 -17.42 27.22
CA PHE A 106 24.76 -18.25 27.51
C PHE A 106 24.55 -19.35 26.46
N VAL A 107 24.59 -18.99 25.18
CA VAL A 107 24.22 -19.93 24.10
C VAL A 107 25.40 -20.73 23.56
N ARG A 108 26.63 -20.42 24.00
CA ARG A 108 27.87 -21.07 23.53
C ARG A 108 28.07 -21.01 22.00
N TYR A 109 27.57 -19.97 21.39
CA TYR A 109 27.68 -19.67 19.95
C TYR A 109 28.13 -18.22 19.76
N PRO A 110 29.16 -17.95 18.93
CA PRO A 110 29.75 -16.61 18.83
C PRO A 110 28.82 -15.67 18.09
N PHE A 111 28.58 -14.49 18.67
CA PHE A 111 27.85 -13.39 18.06
C PHE A 111 28.69 -12.12 18.09
N GLU A 112 28.60 -11.36 17.00
CA GLU A 112 29.10 -10.00 16.91
C GLU A 112 27.98 -9.01 17.22
N ALA A 113 28.28 -7.93 17.92
CA ALA A 113 27.34 -6.87 18.27
C ALA A 113 26.59 -6.30 17.04
N LYS A 114 27.34 -6.10 15.95
CA LYS A 114 26.82 -5.58 14.69
C LYS A 114 25.73 -6.44 14.07
N HIS A 115 25.80 -7.75 14.24
CA HIS A 115 24.94 -8.74 13.60
C HIS A 115 24.12 -9.56 14.59
N LEU A 116 23.99 -9.11 15.85
CA LEU A 116 23.21 -9.82 16.86
C LEU A 116 21.74 -9.93 16.43
N PRO A 117 21.22 -11.15 16.17
CA PRO A 117 19.90 -11.35 15.56
C PRO A 117 18.78 -11.33 16.61
N ILE A 118 18.60 -10.19 17.26
CA ILE A 118 17.52 -9.98 18.23
C ILE A 118 16.16 -10.14 17.54
N ARG A 119 15.32 -10.99 18.12
CA ARG A 119 13.94 -11.23 17.68
C ARG A 119 12.98 -11.12 18.86
N ASP A 120 11.71 -10.89 18.53
CA ASP A 120 10.61 -10.83 19.50
C ASP A 120 10.89 -9.87 20.67
N LEU A 121 11.60 -8.76 20.40
CA LEU A 121 11.94 -7.77 21.41
C LEU A 121 10.66 -7.13 21.95
N ARG A 122 10.49 -7.19 23.26
CA ARG A 122 9.33 -6.66 24.00
C ARG A 122 9.78 -5.87 25.21
N LEU A 123 9.51 -4.58 25.21
CA LEU A 123 9.68 -3.70 26.36
C LEU A 123 8.29 -3.41 26.95
N LYS A 124 8.07 -3.82 28.19
CA LYS A 124 6.84 -3.49 28.94
C LYS A 124 6.92 -2.11 29.54
N ASP A 125 8.10 -1.73 29.97
CA ASP A 125 8.43 -0.45 30.60
C ASP A 125 9.89 -0.07 30.29
N ASP A 126 10.40 0.95 30.95
CA ASP A 126 11.77 1.41 30.82
C ASP A 126 12.76 0.69 31.77
N LYS A 127 12.38 -0.44 32.34
CA LYS A 127 13.20 -1.18 33.33
C LYS A 127 13.73 -2.49 32.80
N GLU A 128 12.89 -3.26 32.12
CA GLU A 128 13.25 -4.57 31.60
C GLU A 128 12.67 -4.83 30.20
N PHE A 129 13.32 -5.70 29.47
CA PHE A 129 12.79 -6.23 28.21
C PHE A 129 13.11 -7.71 28.04
N THR A 130 12.34 -8.35 27.18
CA THR A 130 12.56 -9.75 26.78
C THR A 130 12.80 -9.81 25.27
N PHE A 131 13.61 -10.77 24.86
CA PHE A 131 13.88 -11.03 23.44
C PHE A 131 14.29 -12.49 23.23
N SER A 132 14.35 -12.90 21.97
CA SER A 132 14.86 -14.24 21.61
C SER A 132 16.04 -14.15 20.64
N ILE A 133 16.90 -15.14 20.71
CA ILE A 133 18.02 -15.36 19.79
C ILE A 133 17.91 -16.78 19.23
N ILE A 134 18.12 -16.91 17.93
CA ILE A 134 18.28 -18.21 17.28
C ILE A 134 19.78 -18.45 17.09
N SER A 135 20.28 -19.51 17.70
CA SER A 135 21.69 -19.96 17.60
C SER A 135 21.81 -21.31 16.88
N GLY A 136 23.01 -21.68 16.49
CA GLY A 136 23.29 -22.95 15.85
C GLY A 136 23.27 -22.95 14.32
N LEU A 137 23.68 -24.07 13.72
CA LEU A 137 23.70 -24.25 12.27
C LEU A 137 22.29 -24.49 11.70
N LYS A 138 22.13 -24.34 10.40
CA LYS A 138 20.82 -24.37 9.70
C LYS A 138 19.93 -25.57 10.06
N ASN A 139 20.51 -26.70 10.36
CA ASN A 139 19.80 -27.95 10.67
C ASN A 139 19.72 -28.28 12.19
N ASP A 140 20.35 -27.45 13.03
CA ASP A 140 20.40 -27.64 14.50
C ASP A 140 20.25 -26.25 15.14
N ARG A 141 19.09 -25.62 14.92
CA ARG A 141 18.78 -24.28 15.44
C ARG A 141 18.02 -24.37 16.75
N ASP A 142 18.56 -23.75 17.78
CA ASP A 142 17.89 -23.56 19.05
C ASP A 142 17.48 -22.11 19.27
N THR A 143 16.33 -21.89 19.93
CA THR A 143 15.81 -20.58 20.28
C THR A 143 15.90 -20.38 21.77
N THR A 144 16.78 -19.50 22.19
CA THR A 144 16.92 -19.09 23.60
C THR A 144 16.22 -17.76 23.82
N CYS A 145 15.36 -17.71 24.85
CA CYS A 145 14.70 -16.48 25.29
C CYS A 145 15.42 -15.86 26.46
N PHE A 146 15.50 -14.54 26.47
CA PHE A 146 16.23 -13.75 27.45
C PHE A 146 15.35 -12.67 28.07
N ARG A 147 15.68 -12.32 29.30
CA ARG A 147 15.24 -11.12 29.98
C ARG A 147 16.46 -10.29 30.34
N TYR A 148 16.41 -9.01 30.08
CA TYR A 148 17.48 -8.06 30.38
C TYR A 148 16.94 -6.95 31.26
N GLU A 149 17.61 -6.72 32.40
CA GLU A 149 17.34 -5.62 33.31
C GLU A 149 18.23 -4.42 32.93
N ILE A 150 17.61 -3.30 32.55
CA ILE A 150 18.34 -2.14 32.00
C ILE A 150 19.26 -1.51 33.02
N ALA A 151 18.79 -1.33 34.28
CA ALA A 151 19.55 -0.62 35.31
C ALA A 151 20.84 -1.33 35.71
N THR A 152 20.86 -2.66 35.73
CA THR A 152 22.00 -3.50 36.15
C THR A 152 22.78 -4.08 34.99
N ALA A 153 22.22 -3.95 33.77
CA ALA A 153 22.72 -4.61 32.55
C ALA A 153 22.85 -6.13 32.74
N ARG A 154 21.92 -6.73 33.50
CA ARG A 154 21.88 -8.17 33.78
C ARG A 154 21.03 -8.89 32.75
N LEU A 155 21.61 -9.95 32.17
CA LEU A 155 20.95 -10.86 31.25
C LEU A 155 20.67 -12.19 31.95
N ASP A 156 19.44 -12.67 31.89
CA ASP A 156 19.02 -13.97 32.39
C ASP A 156 18.28 -14.72 31.28
N THR A 157 18.39 -16.03 31.24
CA THR A 157 17.54 -16.89 30.40
C THR A 157 16.15 -17.02 31.01
N VAL A 158 15.12 -16.99 30.17
CA VAL A 158 13.72 -17.16 30.58
C VAL A 158 13.04 -18.19 29.70
N ALA A 159 12.06 -18.88 30.25
CA ALA A 159 11.22 -19.75 29.42
C ALA A 159 10.51 -18.94 28.35
N ARG A 160 10.41 -19.52 27.16
CA ARG A 160 9.63 -18.89 26.07
C ARG A 160 8.20 -18.68 26.54
N GLU A 161 7.79 -17.41 26.55
CA GLU A 161 6.41 -17.06 26.86
C GLU A 161 5.52 -17.62 25.76
N LYS A 162 4.71 -18.61 26.06
CA LYS A 162 3.72 -19.14 25.13
C LYS A 162 2.48 -18.27 25.19
N ASP A 163 1.82 -18.14 24.06
CA ASP A 163 0.54 -17.46 24.02
C ASP A 163 -0.41 -18.10 25.05
N LYS A 164 -1.03 -17.26 25.87
CA LYS A 164 -1.96 -17.70 26.95
C LYS A 164 -3.16 -18.47 26.40
N TYR A 165 -3.57 -18.11 25.19
CA TYR A 165 -4.68 -18.71 24.46
C TYR A 165 -4.30 -18.94 22.99
N PRO A 166 -4.97 -19.85 22.26
CA PRO A 166 -4.70 -20.05 20.83
C PRO A 166 -5.08 -18.85 19.99
N ARG A 167 -4.29 -18.54 18.97
CA ARG A 167 -4.55 -17.42 18.05
C ARG A 167 -5.80 -17.58 17.20
N TRP A 168 -6.28 -18.80 17.06
CA TRP A 168 -7.53 -19.10 16.36
C TRP A 168 -8.79 -18.85 17.19
N ALA A 169 -8.71 -18.50 18.47
CA ALA A 169 -9.85 -18.21 19.32
C ALA A 169 -10.07 -16.70 19.50
N SER A 170 -11.32 -16.24 19.38
CA SER A 170 -11.75 -14.91 19.80
C SER A 170 -12.14 -14.98 21.28
N VAL A 171 -11.26 -14.49 22.15
CA VAL A 171 -11.46 -14.55 23.60
C VAL A 171 -12.34 -13.40 24.07
N ALA A 172 -13.32 -13.69 24.92
CA ALA A 172 -14.19 -12.67 25.51
C ALA A 172 -13.41 -11.66 26.36
N PRO A 173 -13.85 -10.39 26.49
CA PRO A 173 -13.15 -9.34 27.26
C PRO A 173 -12.80 -9.73 28.69
N ASN A 174 -13.66 -10.50 29.38
CA ASN A 174 -13.42 -11.01 30.74
C ASN A 174 -12.40 -12.16 30.80
N GLY A 175 -11.99 -12.73 29.64
CA GLY A 175 -11.02 -13.82 29.55
C GLY A 175 -11.50 -15.18 30.05
N GLU A 176 -12.80 -15.37 30.31
CA GLU A 176 -13.34 -16.61 30.87
C GLU A 176 -13.60 -17.69 29.81
N PHE A 177 -13.82 -17.31 28.57
CA PHE A 177 -14.11 -18.23 27.46
C PHE A 177 -13.73 -17.58 26.13
N GLY A 178 -13.71 -18.38 25.07
CA GLY A 178 -13.49 -17.88 23.70
C GLY A 178 -14.25 -18.68 22.66
N VAL A 179 -14.61 -17.99 21.59
CA VAL A 179 -15.34 -18.53 20.44
C VAL A 179 -14.38 -18.73 19.28
N PHE A 180 -14.57 -19.81 18.55
CA PHE A 180 -13.80 -20.16 17.35
C PHE A 180 -14.73 -20.79 16.29
N ALA A 181 -14.24 -20.87 15.06
CA ALA A 181 -14.95 -21.57 13.99
C ALA A 181 -14.33 -22.94 13.70
N LYS A 182 -15.20 -23.92 13.38
CA LYS A 182 -14.82 -25.28 12.97
C LYS A 182 -15.99 -25.90 12.20
N GLY A 183 -15.74 -26.45 11.03
CA GLY A 183 -16.79 -27.10 10.21
C GLY A 183 -17.91 -26.12 9.81
N SER A 184 -17.55 -24.89 9.45
CA SER A 184 -18.50 -23.81 9.09
C SER A 184 -19.42 -23.34 10.23
N ASN A 185 -19.17 -23.78 11.45
CA ASN A 185 -19.96 -23.46 12.64
C ASN A 185 -19.13 -22.81 13.73
N LEU A 186 -19.80 -22.13 14.65
CA LEU A 186 -19.18 -21.53 15.83
C LEU A 186 -19.17 -22.56 16.97
N TRP A 187 -18.08 -22.50 17.73
CA TRP A 187 -17.81 -23.32 18.89
C TRP A 187 -17.27 -22.44 20.02
N VAL A 188 -17.39 -22.90 21.25
CA VAL A 188 -16.89 -22.20 22.43
C VAL A 188 -16.06 -23.14 23.33
N MET A 189 -15.05 -22.60 23.96
CA MET A 189 -14.27 -23.25 25.04
C MET A 189 -14.17 -22.29 26.22
N ASP A 190 -14.13 -22.87 27.42
CA ASP A 190 -13.73 -22.11 28.60
C ASP A 190 -12.22 -21.77 28.60
N SER A 191 -11.83 -20.86 29.48
CA SER A 191 -10.43 -20.42 29.57
C SER A 191 -9.46 -21.56 29.93
N THR A 192 -9.92 -22.61 30.62
CA THR A 192 -9.13 -23.77 30.98
C THR A 192 -8.81 -24.63 29.76
N SER A 193 -9.81 -24.95 28.97
CA SER A 193 -9.68 -25.65 27.69
C SER A 193 -8.87 -24.86 26.66
N LEU A 194 -9.07 -23.55 26.58
CA LEU A 194 -8.27 -22.67 25.71
C LEU A 194 -6.78 -22.70 26.08
N ARG A 195 -6.44 -22.63 27.40
CA ARG A 195 -5.05 -22.73 27.86
C ARG A 195 -4.41 -24.09 27.58
N LYS A 196 -5.19 -25.17 27.69
CA LYS A 196 -4.73 -26.50 27.29
C LYS A 196 -4.46 -26.54 25.78
N ALA A 197 -5.39 -26.04 24.96
CA ALA A 197 -5.24 -25.99 23.51
C ALA A 197 -4.05 -25.12 23.06
N ALA A 198 -3.71 -24.05 23.81
CA ALA A 198 -2.53 -23.23 23.54
C ALA A 198 -1.21 -23.98 23.78
N LYS A 199 -1.24 -24.98 24.69
CA LYS A 199 -0.07 -25.85 24.99
C LYS A 199 0.02 -27.02 24.03
N ASP A 200 -1.09 -27.73 23.83
CA ASP A 200 -1.23 -28.86 22.94
C ASP A 200 -2.68 -28.93 22.41
N GLU A 201 -2.85 -28.66 21.12
CA GLU A 201 -4.16 -28.68 20.45
C GLU A 201 -4.81 -30.08 20.43
N LYS A 202 -4.03 -31.14 20.67
CA LYS A 202 -4.47 -32.54 20.65
C LYS A 202 -4.76 -33.10 22.04
N ASP A 203 -4.64 -32.31 23.11
CA ASP A 203 -4.95 -32.75 24.48
C ASP A 203 -6.40 -33.27 24.54
N SER A 204 -6.56 -34.54 24.88
CA SER A 204 -7.85 -35.22 24.92
C SER A 204 -8.80 -34.73 26.02
N THR A 205 -8.30 -33.92 26.96
CA THR A 205 -9.07 -33.32 28.06
C THR A 205 -9.65 -31.94 27.71
N ILE A 206 -9.45 -31.47 26.49
CA ILE A 206 -10.06 -30.24 25.98
C ILE A 206 -11.56 -30.46 25.78
N VAL A 207 -12.36 -29.57 26.37
CA VAL A 207 -13.81 -29.58 26.20
C VAL A 207 -14.21 -28.42 25.28
N GLU A 208 -14.97 -28.73 24.23
CA GLU A 208 -15.53 -27.74 23.30
C GLU A 208 -17.04 -27.98 23.17
N HIS A 209 -17.78 -26.88 23.07
CA HIS A 209 -19.22 -26.89 22.89
C HIS A 209 -19.61 -26.22 21.58
N ARG A 210 -20.49 -26.85 20.83
CA ARG A 210 -20.97 -26.31 19.55
C ARG A 210 -22.08 -25.28 19.80
N LEU A 211 -21.89 -24.06 19.28
CA LEU A 211 -22.86 -22.95 19.40
C LEU A 211 -23.88 -22.93 18.26
N THR A 212 -23.47 -23.33 17.04
CA THR A 212 -24.36 -23.31 15.87
C THR A 212 -24.34 -24.65 15.14
N THR A 213 -25.47 -25.00 14.49
CA THR A 213 -25.64 -26.26 13.73
C THR A 213 -26.05 -26.03 12.29
N ASP A 214 -26.26 -24.77 11.90
CA ASP A 214 -26.83 -24.34 10.62
C ASP A 214 -25.79 -23.85 9.61
N GLY A 215 -24.50 -23.91 9.97
CA GLY A 215 -23.38 -23.62 9.07
C GLY A 215 -23.08 -24.81 8.17
N ILE A 216 -22.98 -24.53 6.86
CA ILE A 216 -22.53 -25.49 5.84
C ILE A 216 -21.43 -24.85 4.99
N ARG A 217 -20.72 -25.66 4.21
CA ARG A 217 -19.68 -25.15 3.29
C ARG A 217 -20.26 -24.05 2.39
N GLN A 218 -19.54 -22.91 2.27
CA GLN A 218 -19.94 -21.72 1.52
C GLN A 218 -21.20 -21.00 2.05
N PHE A 219 -21.79 -21.44 3.15
CA PHE A 219 -22.82 -20.72 3.89
C PHE A 219 -22.64 -20.96 5.37
N GLY A 220 -21.70 -20.26 5.98
CA GLY A 220 -21.30 -20.53 7.34
C GLY A 220 -20.65 -19.36 8.06
N TYR A 221 -20.20 -19.67 9.25
CA TYR A 221 -19.48 -18.76 10.14
C TYR A 221 -17.97 -18.99 10.01
N GLY A 222 -17.17 -17.97 10.32
CA GLY A 222 -15.73 -18.09 10.35
C GLY A 222 -15.02 -17.85 9.01
N TYR A 223 -15.75 -17.45 8.00
CA TYR A 223 -15.20 -17.04 6.72
C TYR A 223 -15.10 -15.51 6.68
N GLY A 224 -14.01 -14.94 7.13
CA GLY A 224 -13.80 -13.49 7.08
C GLY A 224 -13.40 -12.96 5.71
N ASN A 225 -13.02 -13.85 4.79
CA ASN A 225 -12.64 -13.48 3.43
C ASN A 225 -12.93 -14.61 2.47
N TYR A 226 -13.75 -14.34 1.47
CA TYR A 226 -14.14 -15.29 0.43
C TYR A 226 -13.08 -15.53 -0.66
N SER A 227 -11.94 -14.81 -0.60
CA SER A 227 -10.82 -14.97 -1.53
C SER A 227 -9.85 -16.10 -1.16
N GLY A 228 -10.14 -16.88 -0.12
CA GLY A 228 -9.29 -17.99 0.33
C GLY A 228 -9.42 -19.24 -0.55
N ASP A 229 -8.43 -20.13 -0.39
CA ASP A 229 -8.44 -21.45 -1.03
C ASP A 229 -9.74 -22.20 -0.70
N THR A 230 -10.49 -22.61 -1.74
CA THR A 230 -11.75 -23.35 -1.59
C THR A 230 -11.55 -24.75 -0.98
N GLU A 231 -10.30 -25.22 -0.95
CA GLU A 231 -9.88 -26.51 -0.39
C GLU A 231 -9.36 -26.38 1.07
N ALA A 232 -9.41 -25.20 1.67
CA ALA A 232 -8.99 -25.02 3.06
C ALA A 232 -9.73 -26.00 3.99
N ASP A 233 -8.96 -26.67 4.87
CA ASP A 233 -9.49 -27.67 5.81
C ASP A 233 -10.37 -27.02 6.88
N SER A 234 -11.67 -26.95 6.60
CA SER A 234 -12.68 -26.39 7.51
C SER A 234 -12.86 -27.21 8.80
N THR A 235 -12.27 -28.42 8.88
CA THR A 235 -12.37 -29.26 10.09
C THR A 235 -11.43 -28.80 11.19
N LYS A 236 -10.39 -28.02 10.86
CA LYS A 236 -9.49 -27.41 11.85
C LYS A 236 -10.15 -26.24 12.56
N ARG A 237 -9.70 -25.99 13.79
CA ARG A 237 -10.06 -24.78 14.52
C ARG A 237 -9.43 -23.56 13.82
N HIS A 238 -10.22 -22.51 13.58
CA HIS A 238 -9.74 -21.27 13.00
C HIS A 238 -10.48 -20.07 13.59
N TYR A 239 -9.90 -18.90 13.42
CA TYR A 239 -10.47 -17.65 13.90
C TYR A 239 -11.84 -17.39 13.21
N PRO A 240 -12.88 -16.95 13.96
CA PRO A 240 -14.23 -16.84 13.41
C PRO A 240 -14.44 -15.64 12.48
N GLY A 241 -13.38 -15.01 12.00
CA GLY A 241 -13.47 -13.86 11.10
C GLY A 241 -13.95 -12.60 11.82
N GLU A 242 -14.99 -11.95 11.31
CA GLU A 242 -15.58 -10.75 11.90
C GLU A 242 -16.41 -11.09 13.14
N LEU A 243 -15.79 -11.28 14.28
CA LEU A 243 -16.46 -11.45 15.57
C LEU A 243 -16.06 -10.33 16.53
N VAL A 244 -17.05 -9.64 17.09
CA VAL A 244 -16.84 -8.55 18.06
C VAL A 244 -17.65 -8.81 19.32
N TRP A 245 -17.02 -8.56 20.48
CA TRP A 245 -17.61 -8.80 21.80
C TRP A 245 -18.24 -7.55 22.39
N SER A 246 -19.37 -7.72 23.10
CA SER A 246 -19.88 -6.68 24.01
C SER A 246 -18.91 -6.47 25.16
N PRO A 247 -18.81 -5.23 25.71
CA PRO A 247 -17.93 -4.93 26.84
C PRO A 247 -18.15 -5.84 28.06
N ASP A 248 -19.39 -6.26 28.32
CA ASP A 248 -19.75 -7.15 29.42
C ASP A 248 -19.53 -8.65 29.15
N SER A 249 -19.02 -9.01 27.98
CA SER A 249 -18.77 -10.41 27.57
C SER A 249 -20.02 -11.31 27.48
N LYS A 250 -21.21 -10.75 27.57
CA LYS A 250 -22.45 -11.54 27.51
C LYS A 250 -22.93 -11.79 26.09
N ARG A 251 -22.51 -10.93 25.16
CA ARG A 251 -22.93 -11.00 23.76
C ARG A 251 -21.74 -10.86 22.83
N PHE A 252 -21.91 -11.36 21.62
CA PHE A 252 -21.03 -11.02 20.50
C PHE A 252 -21.84 -10.90 19.22
N ALA A 253 -21.32 -10.10 18.29
CA ALA A 253 -21.83 -10.01 16.93
C ALA A 253 -20.85 -10.62 15.95
N THR A 254 -21.36 -11.29 14.92
CA THR A 254 -20.55 -11.91 13.87
C THR A 254 -21.33 -12.02 12.57
N MET A 255 -20.58 -12.24 11.48
CA MET A 255 -21.14 -12.42 10.15
C MET A 255 -21.27 -13.90 9.79
N LYS A 256 -22.39 -14.25 9.17
CA LYS A 256 -22.57 -15.51 8.42
C LYS A 256 -22.55 -15.19 6.94
N TRP A 257 -21.64 -15.78 6.20
CA TRP A 257 -21.45 -15.49 4.78
C TRP A 257 -22.02 -16.56 3.87
N ASP A 258 -22.75 -16.13 2.85
CA ASP A 258 -23.23 -16.97 1.76
C ASP A 258 -22.44 -16.68 0.47
N THR A 259 -21.55 -17.58 0.11
CA THR A 259 -20.69 -17.50 -1.08
C THR A 259 -21.06 -18.55 -2.14
N ARG A 260 -22.20 -19.25 -2.00
CA ARG A 260 -22.61 -20.35 -2.89
C ARG A 260 -22.86 -19.92 -4.33
N LYS A 261 -23.11 -18.62 -4.55
CA LYS A 261 -23.33 -18.03 -5.88
C LYS A 261 -22.08 -17.41 -6.49
N LEU A 262 -20.94 -17.46 -5.79
CA LEU A 262 -19.66 -17.02 -6.35
C LEU A 262 -19.07 -18.13 -7.20
N ASP A 263 -18.63 -17.78 -8.40
CA ASP A 263 -17.91 -18.68 -9.28
C ASP A 263 -16.42 -18.78 -8.90
N ASP A 264 -15.79 -19.87 -9.31
CA ASP A 264 -14.39 -20.12 -9.10
C ASP A 264 -13.57 -19.56 -10.27
N LEU A 265 -12.39 -19.05 -9.95
CA LEU A 265 -11.33 -18.72 -10.91
C LEU A 265 -10.12 -19.61 -10.62
N TRP A 266 -9.30 -19.88 -11.64
CA TRP A 266 -8.21 -20.84 -11.52
C TRP A 266 -6.92 -20.27 -12.09
N VAL A 267 -5.80 -20.65 -11.46
CA VAL A 267 -4.47 -20.55 -12.06
C VAL A 267 -3.80 -21.91 -12.01
N ILE A 268 -2.89 -22.16 -12.97
CA ILE A 268 -2.19 -23.43 -13.04
C ILE A 268 -0.71 -23.19 -12.74
N ASN A 269 -0.27 -23.64 -11.57
CA ASN A 269 1.13 -23.62 -11.21
C ASN A 269 1.86 -24.76 -11.88
N SER A 270 2.55 -24.44 -13.00
CA SER A 270 3.23 -25.42 -13.84
C SER A 270 4.57 -25.88 -13.31
N VAL A 271 5.14 -25.16 -12.31
CA VAL A 271 6.52 -25.41 -11.81
C VAL A 271 6.57 -25.83 -10.34
N SER A 272 5.40 -26.00 -9.68
CA SER A 272 5.33 -26.29 -8.25
C SER A 272 5.78 -27.70 -7.87
N ASP A 273 5.58 -28.70 -8.77
CA ASP A 273 5.84 -30.10 -8.52
C ASP A 273 5.96 -30.86 -9.87
N LYS A 274 6.15 -32.18 -9.82
CA LYS A 274 6.20 -33.07 -10.99
C LYS A 274 4.98 -32.94 -11.92
N ARG A 275 3.79 -32.66 -11.36
CA ARG A 275 2.58 -32.38 -12.14
C ARG A 275 2.12 -30.95 -11.89
N PRO A 276 1.64 -30.25 -12.91
CA PRO A 276 1.01 -28.96 -12.72
C PRO A 276 -0.09 -29.01 -11.67
N LYS A 277 -0.13 -28.01 -10.78
CA LYS A 277 -1.14 -27.91 -9.72
C LYS A 277 -2.16 -26.85 -10.09
N LEU A 278 -3.44 -27.23 -10.08
CA LEU A 278 -4.55 -26.29 -10.18
C LEU A 278 -4.76 -25.61 -8.82
N GLU A 279 -4.80 -24.29 -8.81
CA GLU A 279 -5.23 -23.48 -7.66
C GLU A 279 -6.59 -22.87 -8.00
N SER A 280 -7.60 -23.16 -7.20
CA SER A 280 -8.97 -22.64 -7.36
C SER A 280 -9.30 -21.69 -6.21
N TYR A 281 -9.97 -20.58 -6.52
CA TYR A 281 -10.38 -19.59 -5.52
C TYR A 281 -11.66 -18.89 -5.96
N LYS A 282 -12.47 -18.42 -4.99
CA LYS A 282 -13.67 -17.63 -5.27
C LYS A 282 -13.27 -16.25 -5.79
N TYR A 283 -13.92 -15.84 -6.88
CA TYR A 283 -13.63 -14.56 -7.51
C TYR A 283 -14.90 -13.97 -8.11
N GLN A 284 -15.18 -12.72 -7.82
CA GLN A 284 -16.32 -12.01 -8.33
C GLN A 284 -15.89 -11.02 -9.41
N MET A 285 -16.43 -11.15 -10.61
CA MET A 285 -16.30 -10.20 -11.71
C MET A 285 -17.45 -9.19 -11.72
N PRO A 286 -17.30 -8.05 -12.44
CA PRO A 286 -18.39 -7.08 -12.61
C PRO A 286 -19.66 -7.71 -13.16
N GLY A 287 -20.79 -7.36 -12.56
CA GLY A 287 -22.10 -7.86 -12.94
C GLY A 287 -22.52 -9.18 -12.28
N GLU A 288 -21.58 -9.94 -11.72
CA GLU A 288 -21.88 -11.22 -11.08
C GLU A 288 -22.49 -11.05 -9.69
N PRO A 289 -23.22 -12.06 -9.18
CA PRO A 289 -23.72 -12.07 -7.81
C PRO A 289 -22.56 -11.95 -6.82
N GLY A 290 -22.73 -11.13 -5.77
CA GLY A 290 -21.76 -10.97 -4.70
C GLY A 290 -21.97 -11.93 -3.53
N PRO A 291 -21.00 -12.02 -2.61
CA PRO A 291 -21.19 -12.68 -1.34
C PRO A 291 -22.30 -11.95 -0.56
N LYS A 292 -23.11 -12.68 0.20
CA LYS A 292 -24.12 -12.09 1.07
C LYS A 292 -23.74 -12.28 2.52
N GLY A 293 -23.55 -11.17 3.22
CA GLY A 293 -23.29 -11.14 4.66
C GLY A 293 -24.58 -10.99 5.45
N TYR A 294 -24.77 -11.87 6.43
CA TYR A 294 -25.85 -11.81 7.38
C TYR A 294 -25.28 -11.56 8.78
N LEU A 295 -25.66 -10.45 9.38
CA LEU A 295 -25.21 -10.08 10.71
C LEU A 295 -26.07 -10.74 11.77
N TYR A 296 -25.43 -11.38 12.75
CA TYR A 296 -26.07 -12.04 13.88
C TYR A 296 -25.56 -11.50 15.21
N ILE A 297 -26.44 -11.42 16.20
CA ILE A 297 -26.14 -11.21 17.61
C ILE A 297 -26.31 -12.57 18.31
N PHE A 298 -25.29 -12.96 19.05
CA PHE A 298 -25.31 -14.12 19.94
C PHE A 298 -25.35 -13.67 21.38
N THR A 299 -26.28 -14.23 22.17
CA THR A 299 -26.33 -14.05 23.62
C THR A 299 -25.93 -15.36 24.27
N MET A 300 -24.83 -15.34 25.04
CA MET A 300 -24.34 -16.50 25.75
C MET A 300 -25.29 -16.93 26.89
N ASN A 301 -25.48 -18.24 27.08
CA ASN A 301 -26.17 -18.75 28.27
C ASN A 301 -25.30 -18.59 29.54
N ASP A 302 -25.87 -18.76 30.71
CA ASP A 302 -25.17 -18.60 31.99
C ASP A 302 -24.01 -19.60 32.16
N GLY A 303 -24.16 -20.82 31.61
CA GLY A 303 -23.10 -21.86 31.63
C GLY A 303 -21.99 -21.66 30.60
N ARG A 304 -22.06 -20.67 29.70
CA ARG A 304 -21.12 -20.42 28.59
C ARG A 304 -20.91 -21.61 27.66
N THR A 305 -21.84 -22.55 27.60
CA THR A 305 -21.80 -23.76 26.78
C THR A 305 -22.71 -23.69 25.56
N GLY A 306 -23.54 -22.67 25.47
CA GLY A 306 -24.47 -22.40 24.37
C GLY A 306 -24.79 -20.93 24.26
N ALA A 307 -25.42 -20.58 23.15
CA ALA A 307 -25.90 -19.23 22.89
C ALA A 307 -27.22 -19.24 22.11
N SER A 308 -28.06 -18.22 22.34
CA SER A 308 -29.14 -17.89 21.43
C SER A 308 -28.68 -16.94 20.35
N ALA A 309 -29.10 -17.19 19.10
CA ALA A 309 -28.69 -16.37 17.94
C ALA A 309 -29.91 -15.60 17.41
N ARG A 310 -29.72 -14.37 17.03
CA ARG A 310 -30.73 -13.52 16.39
C ARG A 310 -30.11 -12.74 15.23
N GLN A 311 -30.76 -12.82 14.06
CA GLN A 311 -30.33 -12.06 12.88
C GLN A 311 -30.74 -10.59 13.01
N VAL A 312 -29.81 -9.70 12.70
CA VAL A 312 -30.03 -8.24 12.66
C VAL A 312 -30.80 -7.86 11.40
N LYS A 313 -31.77 -6.99 11.54
CA LYS A 313 -32.56 -6.41 10.43
C LYS A 313 -31.77 -5.29 9.75
N SER A 314 -30.79 -5.66 8.92
CA SER A 314 -29.84 -4.74 8.29
C SER A 314 -30.22 -4.28 6.88
N GLN A 315 -31.22 -4.95 6.24
CA GLN A 315 -31.54 -4.74 4.83
C GLN A 315 -32.08 -3.32 4.54
N ALA A 316 -31.46 -2.63 3.55
CA ALA A 316 -31.92 -1.34 3.03
C ALA A 316 -31.74 -1.20 1.51
N PHE A 317 -30.68 -1.78 0.94
CA PHE A 317 -30.36 -1.69 -0.49
C PHE A 317 -30.32 -3.09 -1.11
N LYS A 318 -30.67 -3.21 -2.39
CA LYS A 318 -30.49 -4.46 -3.12
C LYS A 318 -28.99 -4.78 -3.26
N ASP A 319 -28.62 -6.02 -3.02
CA ASP A 319 -27.24 -6.52 -3.06
C ASP A 319 -26.25 -5.66 -2.26
N GLN A 320 -26.73 -5.13 -1.15
CA GLN A 320 -25.91 -4.33 -0.23
C GLN A 320 -24.79 -5.15 0.40
N GLU A 321 -23.78 -4.45 0.79
CA GLU A 321 -22.75 -4.98 1.67
C GLU A 321 -22.96 -4.51 3.10
N VAL A 322 -22.68 -5.40 4.05
CA VAL A 322 -22.78 -5.14 5.48
C VAL A 322 -21.46 -5.50 6.13
N SER A 323 -20.97 -4.63 7.00
CA SER A 323 -19.78 -4.87 7.81
C SER A 323 -19.98 -4.41 9.26
N LEU A 324 -19.38 -5.14 10.19
CA LEU A 324 -19.29 -4.74 11.58
C LEU A 324 -18.27 -3.61 11.73
N GLN A 325 -18.58 -2.67 12.63
CA GLN A 325 -17.60 -1.69 13.07
C GLN A 325 -16.98 -2.16 14.39
N SER A 326 -15.70 -2.54 14.35
CA SER A 326 -14.91 -2.83 15.53
C SER A 326 -14.17 -1.58 16.00
N ALA A 327 -13.78 -1.53 17.27
CA ALA A 327 -12.92 -0.48 17.79
C ALA A 327 -11.58 -0.42 17.04
N ARG A 328 -11.05 0.80 16.84
CA ARG A 328 -9.68 0.94 16.35
C ARG A 328 -8.71 0.32 17.34
N ARG A 329 -7.76 -0.43 16.82
CA ARG A 329 -6.67 -0.95 17.64
C ARG A 329 -5.68 0.14 17.93
N THR A 330 -5.23 0.19 19.17
CA THR A 330 -4.02 0.91 19.52
C THR A 330 -2.82 0.00 19.34
N ALA A 331 -1.65 0.57 19.06
CA ALA A 331 -0.39 -0.19 18.99
C ALA A 331 -0.08 -0.97 20.29
N LYS A 332 -0.66 -0.56 21.40
CA LYS A 332 -0.57 -1.19 22.72
C LYS A 332 -1.14 -2.60 22.79
N ASP A 333 -2.12 -2.92 21.97
CA ASP A 333 -2.75 -4.25 21.95
C ASP A 333 -1.83 -5.33 21.39
N ASN A 334 -0.70 -4.96 20.80
CA ASN A 334 0.23 -5.88 20.14
C ASN A 334 1.21 -6.59 21.08
N TYR A 335 1.35 -6.16 22.35
CA TYR A 335 2.50 -6.58 23.13
C TYR A 335 2.33 -7.84 23.95
N LEU A 336 1.17 -8.10 24.50
CA LEU A 336 1.07 -9.22 25.47
C LEU A 336 -0.33 -9.81 25.61
N ASP A 337 -1.34 -9.07 25.19
CA ASP A 337 -2.70 -9.55 25.31
C ASP A 337 -3.21 -10.07 23.99
N TYR A 338 -4.00 -11.14 24.09
CA TYR A 338 -4.79 -11.59 22.97
C TYR A 338 -5.54 -10.44 22.39
N TRP A 339 -5.73 -10.54 21.14
CA TRP A 339 -6.57 -9.74 20.33
C TRP A 339 -8.00 -9.74 20.88
N LYS A 340 -8.38 -8.66 21.53
CA LYS A 340 -9.76 -8.45 21.95
C LYS A 340 -10.45 -7.64 20.86
N ASN A 341 -11.38 -8.26 20.13
CA ASN A 341 -12.31 -7.58 19.27
C ASN A 341 -13.52 -7.17 20.11
N GLU A 342 -13.61 -5.87 20.37
CA GLU A 342 -14.75 -5.26 21.05
C GLU A 342 -15.59 -4.52 20.01
N TRP A 343 -16.89 -4.58 20.12
CA TRP A 343 -17.73 -3.77 19.25
C TRP A 343 -17.63 -2.28 19.56
N LEU A 344 -17.81 -1.46 18.57
CA LEU A 344 -17.85 -0.02 18.72
C LEU A 344 -19.25 0.36 19.25
N GLY A 345 -19.38 0.62 20.54
CA GLY A 345 -20.64 0.91 21.20
C GLY A 345 -20.62 0.58 22.68
N ASP A 346 -21.76 0.23 23.21
CA ASP A 346 -21.99 -0.13 24.61
C ASP A 346 -22.75 -1.49 24.73
N ASN A 347 -23.14 -1.90 25.95
CA ASN A 347 -23.85 -3.16 26.11
C ASN A 347 -25.27 -3.15 25.54
N THR A 348 -25.82 -2.00 25.14
CA THR A 348 -27.17 -1.87 24.57
C THR A 348 -27.18 -1.85 23.06
N GLY A 349 -26.04 -1.60 22.43
CA GLY A 349 -25.92 -1.55 20.98
C GLY A 349 -24.50 -1.39 20.47
N PHE A 350 -24.35 -1.59 19.18
CA PHE A 350 -23.05 -1.44 18.45
C PHE A 350 -23.29 -0.84 17.08
N TYR A 351 -22.21 -0.55 16.36
CA TYR A 351 -22.27 0.07 15.05
C TYR A 351 -21.99 -0.93 13.93
N MET A 352 -22.71 -0.79 12.82
CA MET A 352 -22.46 -1.47 11.56
C MET A 352 -22.51 -0.46 10.40
N VAL A 353 -21.88 -0.80 9.29
CA VAL A 353 -22.02 -0.11 8.02
C VAL A 353 -22.76 -0.97 7.01
N ARG A 354 -23.62 -0.33 6.22
CA ARG A 354 -24.18 -0.92 5.01
C ARG A 354 -23.93 0.00 3.83
N GLN A 355 -23.54 -0.59 2.70
CA GLN A 355 -23.24 0.15 1.47
C GLN A 355 -24.03 -0.44 0.31
N SER A 356 -24.59 0.40 -0.55
CA SER A 356 -25.25 -0.03 -1.78
C SER A 356 -24.26 -0.61 -2.78
N ARG A 357 -24.70 -1.49 -3.66
CA ARG A 357 -23.85 -2.11 -4.67
C ARG A 357 -23.22 -1.10 -5.63
N ASP A 358 -23.92 0.00 -5.95
CA ASP A 358 -23.36 1.07 -6.77
C ASP A 358 -22.36 1.99 -6.03
N LEU A 359 -22.09 1.67 -4.74
CA LEU A 359 -21.18 2.38 -3.85
C LEU A 359 -21.53 3.85 -3.59
N LYS A 360 -22.65 4.35 -4.09
CA LYS A 360 -23.06 5.76 -3.99
C LYS A 360 -23.77 6.08 -2.68
N ARG A 361 -24.17 5.07 -1.92
CA ARG A 361 -24.92 5.22 -0.68
C ARG A 361 -24.28 4.38 0.41
N LEU A 362 -23.94 5.01 1.52
CA LEU A 362 -23.40 4.35 2.70
C LEU A 362 -24.13 4.88 3.93
N ASP A 363 -24.56 3.98 4.81
CA ASP A 363 -25.14 4.29 6.09
C ASP A 363 -24.30 3.70 7.22
N LEU A 364 -23.86 4.54 8.16
CA LEU A 364 -23.43 4.11 9.47
C LEU A 364 -24.66 3.95 10.34
N CYS A 365 -24.89 2.75 10.85
CA CYS A 365 -26.06 2.39 11.62
C CYS A 365 -25.69 1.96 13.04
N ARG A 366 -26.51 2.30 14.03
CA ARG A 366 -26.51 1.68 15.33
C ARG A 366 -27.49 0.52 15.35
N VAL A 367 -27.04 -0.63 15.84
CA VAL A 367 -27.85 -1.82 16.06
C VAL A 367 -28.24 -1.87 17.54
N ASP A 368 -29.51 -2.01 17.81
CA ASP A 368 -30.02 -2.28 19.15
C ASP A 368 -29.98 -3.78 19.44
N VAL A 369 -29.34 -4.18 20.53
CA VAL A 369 -29.08 -5.60 20.84
C VAL A 369 -30.34 -6.36 21.33
N ASP A 370 -31.34 -5.67 21.84
CA ASP A 370 -32.55 -6.30 22.36
C ASP A 370 -33.65 -6.41 21.29
N SER A 371 -33.73 -5.45 20.37
CA SER A 371 -34.74 -5.43 19.28
C SER A 371 -34.24 -5.91 17.93
N ASP A 372 -32.95 -6.16 17.76
CA ASP A 372 -32.26 -6.44 16.46
C ASP A 372 -32.52 -5.39 15.35
N SER A 373 -33.06 -4.25 15.71
CA SER A 373 -33.35 -3.17 14.80
C SER A 373 -32.10 -2.34 14.50
N THR A 374 -32.10 -1.69 13.34
CA THR A 374 -31.04 -0.77 12.94
C THR A 374 -31.58 0.64 12.81
N LYS A 375 -30.86 1.60 13.39
CA LYS A 375 -31.13 3.03 13.22
C LYS A 375 -29.97 3.64 12.44
N THR A 376 -30.25 4.28 11.31
CA THR A 376 -29.23 5.03 10.58
C THR A 376 -28.82 6.28 11.39
N ILE A 377 -27.53 6.41 11.64
CA ILE A 377 -26.93 7.50 12.39
C ILE A 377 -26.32 8.53 11.44
N ILE A 378 -25.56 8.08 10.46
CA ILE A 378 -24.95 8.94 9.44
C ILE A 378 -25.22 8.34 8.06
N SER A 379 -25.64 9.20 7.12
CA SER A 379 -25.87 8.83 5.72
C SER A 379 -24.92 9.58 4.82
N GLU A 380 -24.10 8.84 4.06
CA GLU A 380 -23.28 9.39 2.99
C GLU A 380 -23.90 9.09 1.62
N ARG A 381 -23.92 10.12 0.77
CA ARG A 381 -24.50 10.02 -0.57
C ARG A 381 -23.62 10.79 -1.55
N GLU A 382 -23.13 10.07 -2.57
CA GLU A 382 -22.24 10.62 -3.59
C GLU A 382 -22.73 10.32 -5.01
N ARG A 383 -22.28 11.11 -5.97
CA ARG A 383 -22.59 10.88 -7.39
C ARG A 383 -21.72 9.81 -8.03
N THR A 384 -20.53 9.62 -7.48
CA THR A 384 -19.55 8.61 -7.90
C THR A 384 -19.58 7.44 -6.93
N TYR A 385 -18.68 7.40 -5.95
CA TYR A 385 -18.68 6.43 -4.88
C TYR A 385 -18.33 7.10 -3.55
N VAL A 386 -18.79 6.52 -2.47
CA VAL A 386 -18.51 6.98 -1.11
C VAL A 386 -17.21 6.35 -0.65
N GLU A 387 -16.23 7.18 -0.31
CA GLU A 387 -15.09 6.78 0.50
C GLU A 387 -15.50 6.72 1.97
N TYR A 388 -15.01 5.72 2.69
CA TYR A 388 -15.36 5.53 4.08
C TYR A 388 -14.14 5.19 4.93
N ARG A 389 -14.09 5.80 6.10
CA ARG A 389 -13.10 5.47 7.14
C ARG A 389 -13.80 5.18 8.46
N THR A 390 -13.24 4.22 9.22
CA THR A 390 -13.78 3.85 10.52
C THR A 390 -13.90 5.07 11.42
N PRO A 391 -15.09 5.35 12.00
CA PRO A 391 -15.29 6.50 12.87
C PRO A 391 -14.52 6.37 14.18
N PHE A 392 -14.31 7.49 14.85
CA PHE A 392 -13.66 7.54 16.15
C PHE A 392 -14.69 7.98 17.21
N LEU A 393 -14.88 7.16 18.26
CA LEU A 393 -15.79 7.51 19.37
C LEU A 393 -15.06 8.29 20.45
N ILE A 394 -15.68 9.37 20.91
CA ILE A 394 -15.21 10.21 22.01
C ILE A 394 -16.31 10.48 23.03
N GLY A 395 -15.98 11.06 24.18
CA GLY A 395 -16.93 11.34 25.25
C GLY A 395 -17.58 10.08 25.83
N GLY A 396 -16.86 8.97 25.91
CA GLY A 396 -17.42 7.69 26.33
C GLY A 396 -18.49 7.15 25.37
N GLY A 397 -18.35 7.39 24.07
CA GLY A 397 -19.27 6.95 23.03
C GLY A 397 -20.46 7.88 22.78
N LYS A 398 -20.49 9.05 23.43
CA LYS A 398 -21.57 10.05 23.24
C LYS A 398 -21.42 10.85 21.96
N GLN A 399 -20.22 10.92 21.41
CA GLN A 399 -19.91 11.65 20.17
C GLN A 399 -19.07 10.81 19.21
N ILE A 400 -19.16 11.17 17.93
CA ILE A 400 -18.56 10.45 16.81
C ILE A 400 -17.77 11.46 15.99
N LEU A 401 -16.47 11.22 15.78
CA LEU A 401 -15.68 11.88 14.75
C LEU A 401 -15.79 11.06 13.47
N HIS A 402 -16.31 11.65 12.42
CA HIS A 402 -16.59 11.00 11.14
C HIS A 402 -15.85 11.71 10.01
N TRP A 403 -15.10 10.94 9.21
CA TRP A 403 -14.42 11.40 8.01
C TRP A 403 -15.38 11.38 6.81
N SER A 404 -15.44 12.46 6.04
CA SER A 404 -16.34 12.55 4.90
C SER A 404 -15.86 13.56 3.84
N GLU A 405 -16.11 13.23 2.57
CA GLU A 405 -15.83 14.10 1.41
C GLU A 405 -17.07 14.85 0.87
N ARG A 406 -18.17 14.88 1.64
CA ARG A 406 -19.48 15.41 1.21
C ARG A 406 -19.48 16.85 0.69
N ASN A 407 -18.47 17.64 1.05
CA ASN A 407 -18.29 19.02 0.55
C ASN A 407 -17.27 19.12 -0.60
N GLY A 408 -16.82 17.96 -1.14
CA GLY A 408 -15.81 17.86 -2.19
C GLY A 408 -14.38 17.79 -1.70
N TRP A 409 -14.17 17.79 -0.37
CA TRP A 409 -12.88 17.63 0.28
C TRP A 409 -13.00 16.72 1.51
N ALA A 410 -11.96 15.98 1.80
CA ALA A 410 -11.93 15.13 2.99
C ALA A 410 -11.81 15.96 4.27
N ASN A 411 -12.83 15.93 5.08
CA ASN A 411 -12.96 16.70 6.32
C ASN A 411 -13.44 15.81 7.48
N ILE A 412 -13.25 16.28 8.72
CA ILE A 412 -13.71 15.61 9.94
C ILE A 412 -14.96 16.32 10.47
N TYR A 413 -16.02 15.54 10.63
CA TYR A 413 -17.30 16.00 11.16
C TYR A 413 -17.55 15.43 12.54
N LEU A 414 -18.01 16.27 13.47
CA LEU A 414 -18.41 15.87 14.82
C LEU A 414 -19.91 15.67 14.86
N TYR A 415 -20.33 14.47 15.30
CA TYR A 415 -21.71 14.09 15.53
C TYR A 415 -21.94 13.72 16.99
N ASN A 416 -23.17 13.86 17.47
CA ASN A 416 -23.66 13.14 18.64
C ASN A 416 -24.00 11.68 18.25
N SER A 417 -24.01 10.79 19.22
CA SER A 417 -24.30 9.36 19.00
C SER A 417 -25.73 9.08 18.50
N ASP A 418 -26.64 10.06 18.59
CA ASP A 418 -28.01 9.98 18.03
C ASP A 418 -28.07 10.30 16.53
N GLY A 419 -26.97 10.76 15.93
CA GLY A 419 -26.83 11.17 14.53
C GLY A 419 -26.99 12.67 14.28
N THR A 420 -27.12 13.49 15.34
CA THR A 420 -27.18 14.93 15.19
C THR A 420 -25.80 15.49 14.85
N LEU A 421 -25.67 16.14 13.71
CA LEU A 421 -24.44 16.85 13.33
C LEU A 421 -24.18 18.04 14.27
N VAL A 422 -23.05 18.04 14.93
CA VAL A 422 -22.63 19.15 15.79
C VAL A 422 -21.93 20.23 14.96
N ARG A 423 -20.91 19.81 14.16
CA ARG A 423 -20.15 20.73 13.29
C ARG A 423 -19.18 20.01 12.34
N ASN A 424 -18.70 20.73 11.34
CA ASN A 424 -17.46 20.40 10.64
C ASN A 424 -16.27 20.94 11.45
N LEU A 425 -15.32 20.07 11.84
CA LEU A 425 -14.13 20.46 12.61
C LEU A 425 -13.01 21.03 11.75
N THR A 426 -12.93 20.62 10.48
CA THR A 426 -11.79 20.91 9.59
C THR A 426 -12.23 21.57 8.29
N GLU A 427 -13.20 22.47 8.36
CA GLU A 427 -13.76 23.10 7.18
C GLU A 427 -12.69 23.77 6.30
N GLY A 428 -12.59 23.31 5.03
CA GLY A 428 -11.62 23.87 4.10
C GLY A 428 -11.44 23.08 2.81
N ALA A 429 -10.77 23.72 1.86
CA ALA A 429 -10.39 23.12 0.57
C ALA A 429 -9.00 22.43 0.67
N PHE A 430 -8.95 21.35 1.44
CA PHE A 430 -7.77 20.52 1.66
C PHE A 430 -8.21 19.11 2.07
N HIS A 431 -7.27 18.16 2.04
CA HIS A 431 -7.53 16.77 2.37
C HIS A 431 -7.03 16.42 3.78
N VAL A 432 -7.93 15.97 4.65
CA VAL A 432 -7.57 15.32 5.92
C VAL A 432 -7.36 13.83 5.65
N GLU A 433 -6.16 13.33 5.93
CA GLU A 433 -5.82 11.93 5.72
C GLU A 433 -6.29 11.05 6.85
N ASP A 434 -5.91 11.35 8.11
CA ASP A 434 -6.34 10.55 9.26
C ASP A 434 -6.31 11.35 10.58
N ILE A 435 -7.01 10.83 11.59
CA ILE A 435 -6.91 11.26 12.98
C ILE A 435 -5.76 10.48 13.61
N LEU A 436 -4.69 11.18 13.98
CA LEU A 436 -3.50 10.60 14.63
C LEU A 436 -3.73 10.31 16.10
N GLY A 437 -4.57 11.11 16.77
CA GLY A 437 -4.91 10.94 18.17
C GLY A 437 -5.89 12.00 18.67
N VAL A 438 -6.52 11.72 19.80
CA VAL A 438 -7.48 12.61 20.46
C VAL A 438 -7.05 12.85 21.89
N ASN A 439 -6.99 14.10 22.29
CA ASN A 439 -6.85 14.50 23.68
C ASN A 439 -8.17 15.07 24.18
N GLU A 440 -9.02 14.20 24.74
CA GLU A 440 -10.34 14.60 25.23
C GLU A 440 -10.25 15.53 26.45
N LYS A 441 -9.20 15.37 27.28
CA LYS A 441 -8.99 16.18 28.49
C LYS A 441 -8.71 17.64 28.15
N GLU A 442 -7.89 17.88 27.13
CA GLU A 442 -7.51 19.21 26.67
C GLU A 442 -8.39 19.70 25.50
N GLY A 443 -9.27 18.83 24.97
CA GLY A 443 -10.30 19.16 23.97
C GLY A 443 -9.76 19.42 22.57
N TYR A 444 -8.84 18.60 22.05
CA TYR A 444 -8.33 18.70 20.69
C TYR A 444 -8.07 17.34 20.03
N ILE A 445 -7.92 17.35 18.71
CA ILE A 445 -7.42 16.23 17.92
C ILE A 445 -6.11 16.61 17.24
N LEU A 446 -5.23 15.62 17.08
CA LEU A 446 -4.10 15.64 16.13
C LEU A 446 -4.52 14.89 14.88
N LEU A 447 -4.22 15.44 13.72
CA LEU A 447 -4.55 14.85 12.44
C LEU A 447 -3.42 15.05 11.43
N SER A 448 -3.37 14.19 10.43
CA SER A 448 -2.57 14.39 9.22
C SER A 448 -3.44 14.96 8.11
N ALA A 449 -2.94 15.96 7.41
CA ALA A 449 -3.63 16.58 6.28
C ALA A 449 -2.63 17.13 5.26
N CYS A 450 -3.09 17.32 4.02
CA CYS A 450 -2.30 17.92 2.95
C CYS A 450 -3.11 18.93 2.13
N GLY A 451 -2.41 19.76 1.36
CA GLY A 451 -3.02 20.81 0.55
C GLY A 451 -3.57 22.00 1.35
N VAL A 452 -3.26 22.10 2.63
CA VAL A 452 -3.57 23.26 3.49
C VAL A 452 -2.72 24.47 3.07
N ASN A 453 -1.41 24.27 2.93
CA ASN A 453 -0.49 25.30 2.45
C ASN A 453 -0.53 25.35 0.93
N LYS A 454 -0.81 26.55 0.38
CA LYS A 454 -1.00 26.71 -1.07
C LYS A 454 0.30 26.88 -1.85
N ASP A 455 1.38 27.21 -1.16
CA ASP A 455 2.71 27.46 -1.76
C ASP A 455 3.59 26.18 -1.82
N GLU A 456 3.07 25.06 -1.32
CA GLU A 456 3.74 23.77 -1.28
C GLU A 456 3.15 22.77 -2.28
N ASN A 457 3.83 21.64 -2.45
CA ASN A 457 3.25 20.51 -3.17
C ASN A 457 2.00 20.01 -2.40
N PRO A 458 0.80 20.01 -3.02
CA PRO A 458 -0.45 19.68 -2.33
C PRO A 458 -0.54 18.24 -1.80
N TYR A 459 0.42 17.40 -2.10
CA TYR A 459 0.50 16.04 -1.59
C TYR A 459 1.38 15.91 -0.33
N GLN A 460 2.13 16.95 0.03
CA GLN A 460 2.93 16.93 1.25
C GLN A 460 2.03 16.89 2.48
N MET A 461 2.16 15.81 3.24
CA MET A 461 1.44 15.62 4.49
C MET A 461 2.07 16.40 5.61
N HIS A 462 1.24 16.94 6.48
CA HIS A 462 1.64 17.63 7.69
C HIS A 462 0.78 17.23 8.88
N THR A 463 1.29 17.48 10.08
CA THR A 463 0.58 17.26 11.34
C THR A 463 -0.10 18.54 11.77
N PHE A 464 -1.39 18.46 12.01
CA PHE A 464 -2.19 19.59 12.48
C PHE A 464 -2.86 19.29 13.81
N ARG A 465 -3.13 20.36 14.55
CA ARG A 465 -4.00 20.35 15.73
C ARG A 465 -5.26 21.16 15.43
N VAL A 466 -6.41 20.64 15.85
CA VAL A 466 -7.69 21.36 15.81
C VAL A 466 -8.46 21.14 17.11
N PRO A 467 -9.07 22.20 17.70
CA PRO A 467 -9.92 22.05 18.89
C PRO A 467 -11.20 21.26 18.57
N LEU A 468 -11.69 20.47 19.52
CA LEU A 468 -13.00 19.79 19.40
C LEU A 468 -14.17 20.79 19.36
N THR A 469 -13.93 22.05 19.79
CA THR A 469 -14.87 23.17 19.62
C THR A 469 -14.87 23.76 18.21
N GLY A 470 -14.03 23.27 17.29
CA GLY A 470 -13.77 23.83 15.99
C GLY A 470 -12.81 25.02 16.03
N GLY A 471 -12.34 25.45 14.87
CA GLY A 471 -11.39 26.56 14.73
C GLY A 471 -10.38 26.32 13.61
N ALA A 472 -9.38 27.20 13.52
CA ALA A 472 -8.34 27.09 12.52
C ALA A 472 -7.42 25.88 12.82
N LEU A 473 -6.98 25.21 11.76
CA LEU A 473 -5.94 24.19 11.83
C LEU A 473 -4.60 24.87 12.15
N GLN A 474 -3.93 24.36 13.19
CA GLN A 474 -2.58 24.77 13.54
C GLN A 474 -1.60 23.70 13.05
N GLN A 475 -0.73 24.03 12.08
CA GLN A 475 0.38 23.17 11.71
C GLN A 475 1.40 23.07 12.83
N LEU A 476 1.92 21.87 13.07
CA LEU A 476 2.79 21.56 14.20
C LEU A 476 4.20 21.16 13.79
N ASP A 477 4.45 20.94 12.51
CA ASP A 477 5.71 20.47 11.94
C ASP A 477 6.30 21.48 10.94
N MET A 478 7.29 21.05 10.14
CA MET A 478 8.04 21.91 9.22
C MET A 478 7.38 22.03 7.85
N ASN A 479 7.59 23.19 7.19
CA ASN A 479 7.12 23.42 5.82
C ASN A 479 8.00 22.73 4.76
N ASP A 480 7.45 22.56 3.56
CA ASP A 480 8.07 21.99 2.35
C ASP A 480 8.72 20.62 2.59
N MET A 481 8.08 19.80 3.41
CA MET A 481 8.44 18.39 3.67
C MET A 481 7.18 17.54 3.66
N ASP A 482 7.33 16.28 3.29
CA ASP A 482 6.30 15.28 3.51
C ASP A 482 6.54 14.62 4.87
N VAL A 483 5.55 14.66 5.75
CA VAL A 483 5.66 14.27 7.16
C VAL A 483 4.73 13.12 7.48
N LEU A 484 5.31 12.00 7.91
CA LEU A 484 4.57 10.86 8.45
C LEU A 484 4.69 10.84 9.97
N SER A 485 3.61 11.17 10.65
CA SER A 485 3.58 11.30 12.11
C SER A 485 2.90 10.13 12.81
N THR A 486 3.42 9.78 13.99
CA THR A 486 2.82 8.82 14.92
C THR A 486 2.70 9.48 16.29
N ALA A 487 1.46 9.65 16.77
CA ALA A 487 1.19 10.31 18.05
C ALA A 487 1.27 9.35 19.24
N SER A 488 1.53 9.90 20.44
CA SER A 488 1.30 9.21 21.72
C SER A 488 -0.20 8.95 21.90
N ASP A 489 -0.56 7.98 22.74
CA ASP A 489 -1.96 7.58 22.95
C ASP A 489 -2.85 8.69 23.47
N ASP A 490 -2.30 9.60 24.27
CA ASP A 490 -2.98 10.78 24.77
C ASP A 490 -2.82 12.01 23.87
N ALA A 491 -2.19 11.82 22.71
CA ALA A 491 -1.95 12.85 21.70
C ALA A 491 -1.18 14.09 22.20
N LYS A 492 -0.37 13.97 23.26
CA LYS A 492 0.48 15.07 23.75
C LYS A 492 1.76 15.27 22.98
N PHE A 493 2.28 14.18 22.38
CA PHE A 493 3.52 14.14 21.65
C PHE A 493 3.33 13.39 20.33
N PHE A 494 4.20 13.66 19.37
CA PHE A 494 4.27 12.86 18.14
C PHE A 494 5.71 12.79 17.61
N VAL A 495 6.03 11.67 17.01
CA VAL A 495 7.25 11.45 16.25
C VAL A 495 6.96 11.72 14.79
N ALA A 496 7.66 12.66 14.20
CA ALA A 496 7.54 13.06 12.80
C ALA A 496 8.73 12.48 11.99
N ASN A 497 8.44 11.53 11.11
CA ASN A 497 9.34 11.10 10.05
C ASN A 497 9.12 12.04 8.87
N TYR A 498 10.15 12.76 8.42
CA TYR A 498 10.00 13.73 7.35
C TYR A 498 11.07 13.57 6.29
N SER A 499 10.66 13.73 5.06
CA SER A 499 11.56 13.76 3.92
C SER A 499 10.94 14.48 2.73
N ARG A 500 11.69 14.54 1.67
CA ARG A 500 11.26 14.99 0.36
C ARG A 500 12.01 14.15 -0.67
N VAL A 501 11.52 13.99 -1.87
CA VAL A 501 12.15 13.12 -2.87
C VAL A 501 13.61 13.52 -3.14
N ASP A 502 13.92 14.82 -2.96
CA ASP A 502 15.24 15.44 -3.11
C ASP A 502 15.93 15.79 -1.76
N TRP A 503 15.52 15.14 -0.66
CA TRP A 503 16.03 15.42 0.67
C TRP A 503 16.27 14.16 1.49
N THR A 504 17.36 14.12 2.27
CA THR A 504 17.69 13.02 3.17
C THR A 504 16.61 12.85 4.27
N PRO A 505 16.04 11.65 4.46
CA PRO A 505 15.07 11.42 5.51
C PRO A 505 15.61 11.72 6.91
N ALA A 506 14.78 12.34 7.74
CA ALA A 506 15.12 12.64 9.12
C ALA A 506 13.90 12.49 10.03
N VAL A 507 14.12 12.44 11.34
CA VAL A 507 13.09 12.19 12.35
C VAL A 507 13.25 13.13 13.52
N ALA A 508 12.16 13.75 13.93
CA ALA A 508 12.11 14.63 15.10
C ALA A 508 10.90 14.34 15.99
N LEU A 509 11.03 14.70 17.24
CA LEU A 509 10.01 14.62 18.26
C LEU A 509 9.40 16.01 18.51
N PHE A 510 8.07 16.09 18.53
CA PHE A 510 7.30 17.29 18.77
C PHE A 510 6.30 17.12 19.89
N SER A 511 5.93 18.23 20.54
CA SER A 511 4.74 18.31 21.39
C SER A 511 3.51 18.69 20.56
N ALA A 512 2.32 18.44 21.10
CA ALA A 512 1.04 18.84 20.51
C ALA A 512 0.84 20.39 20.43
N THR A 513 1.81 21.18 20.88
CA THR A 513 1.83 22.64 20.70
C THR A 513 2.72 23.07 19.51
N GLY A 514 3.33 22.13 18.81
CA GLY A 514 4.27 22.39 17.70
C GLY A 514 5.70 22.69 18.16
N LYS A 515 6.00 22.54 19.46
CA LYS A 515 7.39 22.69 19.94
C LYS A 515 8.21 21.47 19.53
N ARG A 516 9.26 21.68 18.72
CA ARG A 516 10.28 20.67 18.46
C ARG A 516 11.08 20.41 19.74
N ILE A 517 11.03 19.17 20.22
CA ILE A 517 11.63 18.75 21.49
C ILE A 517 13.05 18.25 21.25
N ALA A 518 13.21 17.38 20.25
CA ALA A 518 14.50 16.76 19.93
C ALA A 518 14.57 16.34 18.46
N ASP A 519 15.77 16.41 17.89
CA ASP A 519 16.14 15.67 16.69
C ASP A 519 16.51 14.25 17.11
N LEU A 520 15.83 13.27 16.55
CA LEU A 520 16.06 11.88 16.91
C LEU A 520 17.11 11.24 16.01
N GLU A 521 16.87 11.22 14.71
CA GLU A 521 17.73 10.54 13.75
C GLU A 521 17.74 11.26 12.39
N THR A 522 18.83 11.03 11.65
CA THR A 522 18.96 11.37 10.23
C THR A 522 19.46 10.13 9.50
N ALA A 523 18.87 9.79 8.36
CA ALA A 523 19.28 8.64 7.57
C ALA A 523 20.74 8.80 7.08
N ASP A 524 21.53 7.73 7.22
CA ASP A 524 22.87 7.70 6.67
C ASP A 524 22.80 7.22 5.21
N LEU A 525 23.03 8.13 4.27
CA LEU A 525 23.11 7.86 2.83
C LEU A 525 24.55 7.98 2.29
N SER A 526 25.56 8.02 3.16
CA SER A 526 26.97 8.24 2.77
C SER A 526 27.46 7.22 1.75
N LEU A 527 27.24 5.92 2.01
CA LEU A 527 27.59 4.83 1.09
C LEU A 527 26.86 4.91 -0.25
N LEU A 528 25.65 5.42 -0.24
CA LEU A 528 24.87 5.64 -1.45
C LEU A 528 25.47 6.77 -2.30
N PHE A 529 25.85 7.89 -1.66
CA PHE A 529 26.54 9.00 -2.34
C PHE A 529 27.92 8.61 -2.84
N GLU A 530 28.69 7.81 -2.09
CA GLU A 530 29.97 7.24 -2.52
C GLU A 530 29.82 6.36 -3.77
N ALA A 531 28.68 5.65 -3.89
CA ALA A 531 28.34 4.87 -5.09
C ALA A 531 27.97 5.73 -6.31
N GLY A 532 27.81 7.06 -6.12
CA GLY A 532 27.50 8.03 -7.16
C GLY A 532 26.04 8.48 -7.22
N TYR A 533 25.21 8.14 -6.24
CA TYR A 533 23.81 8.54 -6.18
C TYR A 533 23.65 10.07 -6.22
N LYS A 534 22.63 10.52 -6.94
CA LYS A 534 22.17 11.91 -6.97
C LYS A 534 20.67 11.94 -6.77
N PHE A 535 20.20 12.91 -6.01
CA PHE A 535 18.77 13.12 -5.84
C PHE A 535 18.07 13.44 -7.17
N PRO A 536 16.81 13.02 -7.36
CA PRO A 536 16.00 13.45 -8.49
C PRO A 536 15.63 14.94 -8.38
N GLU A 537 15.20 15.51 -9.49
CA GLU A 537 14.75 16.91 -9.56
C GLU A 537 13.22 16.97 -9.50
N ARG A 538 12.67 17.77 -8.58
CA ARG A 538 11.24 18.06 -8.55
C ARG A 538 10.85 18.96 -9.71
N PHE A 539 9.68 18.73 -10.29
CA PHE A 539 9.13 19.61 -11.29
C PHE A 539 7.61 19.76 -11.13
N LYS A 540 7.12 20.85 -11.76
CA LYS A 540 5.70 21.14 -11.88
C LYS A 540 5.38 21.47 -13.34
N VAL A 541 4.28 20.92 -13.84
CA VAL A 541 3.76 21.13 -15.20
C VAL A 541 2.25 21.34 -15.13
N LYS A 542 1.64 21.76 -16.25
CA LYS A 542 0.19 21.83 -16.38
C LYS A 542 -0.37 20.51 -16.93
N ALA A 543 -1.55 20.14 -16.47
CA ALA A 543 -2.35 19.10 -17.10
C ALA A 543 -2.78 19.54 -18.51
N ALA A 544 -3.34 18.64 -19.28
CA ALA A 544 -3.81 18.94 -20.65
C ALA A 544 -4.91 20.01 -20.72
N ASP A 545 -5.59 20.31 -19.60
CA ASP A 545 -6.53 21.43 -19.49
C ASP A 545 -5.85 22.82 -19.45
N GLY A 546 -4.53 22.87 -19.34
CA GLY A 546 -3.74 24.09 -19.25
C GLY A 546 -3.87 24.86 -17.91
N VAL A 547 -4.65 24.35 -16.96
CA VAL A 547 -4.97 25.02 -15.69
C VAL A 547 -4.45 24.23 -14.48
N THR A 548 -4.76 22.95 -14.41
CA THR A 548 -4.44 22.09 -13.26
C THR A 548 -2.94 21.86 -13.15
N ASP A 549 -2.37 22.12 -11.97
CA ASP A 549 -0.97 21.82 -11.69
C ASP A 549 -0.78 20.33 -11.40
N LEU A 550 0.20 19.72 -12.09
CA LEU A 550 0.68 18.38 -11.87
C LEU A 550 2.12 18.44 -11.34
N TYR A 551 2.44 17.56 -10.43
CA TYR A 551 3.72 17.50 -9.74
C TYR A 551 4.42 16.19 -10.07
N GLY A 552 5.74 16.22 -10.17
CA GLY A 552 6.52 15.05 -10.53
C GLY A 552 7.97 15.12 -10.10
N ALA A 553 8.68 14.01 -10.34
CA ALA A 553 10.10 13.87 -10.11
C ALA A 553 10.81 13.37 -11.37
N MET A 554 11.96 13.95 -11.68
CA MET A 554 12.81 13.60 -12.83
C MET A 554 14.11 12.95 -12.33
N TYR A 555 14.34 11.74 -12.77
CA TYR A 555 15.50 10.91 -12.47
C TYR A 555 16.43 10.90 -13.66
N LYS A 556 17.63 11.43 -13.46
CA LYS A 556 18.68 11.51 -14.48
C LYS A 556 19.71 10.40 -14.26
N PRO A 557 20.43 9.94 -15.30
CA PRO A 557 21.64 9.15 -15.10
C PRO A 557 22.62 9.88 -14.17
N TYR A 558 23.29 9.17 -13.29
CA TYR A 558 24.23 9.79 -12.36
C TYR A 558 25.50 10.31 -13.05
N ASP A 559 25.79 9.81 -14.25
CA ASP A 559 26.79 10.32 -15.18
C ASP A 559 26.20 11.30 -16.22
N PHE A 560 25.06 11.94 -15.89
CA PHE A 560 24.36 12.87 -16.76
C PHE A 560 25.27 13.96 -17.32
N ASP A 561 25.19 14.16 -18.63
CA ASP A 561 25.90 15.17 -19.41
C ASP A 561 24.89 16.04 -20.16
N SER A 562 24.75 17.29 -19.79
CA SER A 562 23.80 18.25 -20.38
C SER A 562 24.02 18.55 -21.86
N THR A 563 25.17 18.15 -22.44
CA THR A 563 25.46 18.27 -23.87
C THR A 563 24.92 17.15 -24.71
N LYS A 564 24.45 16.07 -24.08
CA LYS A 564 23.86 14.89 -24.73
C LYS A 564 22.34 14.98 -24.72
N VAL A 565 21.73 14.19 -25.60
CA VAL A 565 20.27 14.08 -25.71
C VAL A 565 19.84 12.67 -25.33
N TYR A 566 18.88 12.58 -24.41
CA TYR A 566 18.44 11.33 -23.78
C TYR A 566 17.01 10.98 -24.16
N PRO A 567 16.69 9.69 -24.35
CA PRO A 567 15.31 9.22 -24.35
C PRO A 567 14.64 9.54 -23.01
N ILE A 568 13.34 9.68 -23.01
CA ILE A 568 12.54 9.84 -21.79
C ILE A 568 11.59 8.67 -21.59
N CYS A 569 11.49 8.14 -20.38
CA CYS A 569 10.58 7.07 -20.01
C CYS A 569 9.72 7.51 -18.82
N ASP A 570 8.42 7.33 -18.92
CA ASP A 570 7.46 7.64 -17.91
C ASP A 570 7.10 6.38 -17.11
N TYR A 571 7.34 6.39 -15.80
CA TYR A 571 6.84 5.37 -14.89
C TYR A 571 5.48 5.77 -14.37
N VAL A 572 4.44 5.02 -14.74
CA VAL A 572 3.06 5.38 -14.46
C VAL A 572 2.37 4.42 -13.51
N TYR A 573 1.55 5.00 -12.66
CA TYR A 573 0.42 4.36 -12.00
C TYR A 573 -0.71 5.39 -11.98
N PRO A 574 -1.86 5.11 -12.64
CA PRO A 574 -2.80 6.18 -12.98
C PRO A 574 -3.65 6.70 -11.81
N GLY A 575 -3.77 5.92 -10.74
CA GLY A 575 -4.82 6.06 -9.73
C GLY A 575 -5.96 5.08 -10.01
N PRO A 576 -7.17 5.32 -9.47
CA PRO A 576 -7.55 6.46 -8.63
C PRO A 576 -7.19 6.30 -7.14
N GLN A 577 -6.79 5.12 -6.67
CA GLN A 577 -6.44 4.92 -5.26
C GLN A 577 -5.03 5.40 -4.90
N VAL A 578 -4.15 5.53 -5.87
CA VAL A 578 -2.78 6.04 -5.74
C VAL A 578 -2.26 6.46 -7.12
N GLU A 579 -1.34 7.38 -7.21
CA GLU A 579 -0.65 7.74 -8.46
C GLU A 579 0.87 7.65 -8.30
N ALA A 580 1.59 7.44 -9.40
CA ALA A 580 3.03 7.48 -9.40
C ALA A 580 3.51 8.93 -9.35
N ASN A 581 3.49 9.50 -8.15
CA ASN A 581 4.01 10.83 -7.86
C ASN A 581 4.88 10.72 -6.60
N ASN A 582 6.20 10.63 -6.79
CA ASN A 582 7.12 10.45 -5.68
C ASN A 582 7.36 11.77 -4.95
N ILE A 583 6.82 11.91 -3.75
CA ILE A 583 6.90 13.10 -2.91
C ILE A 583 8.04 12.98 -1.92
N SER A 584 8.13 11.82 -1.26
CA SER A 584 9.14 11.47 -0.28
C SER A 584 10.28 10.66 -0.88
N TRP A 585 11.45 10.73 -0.27
CA TRP A 585 12.56 9.85 -0.59
C TRP A 585 12.23 8.40 -0.27
N SER A 586 12.57 7.50 -1.16
CA SER A 586 12.35 6.06 -1.02
C SER A 586 13.55 5.28 -1.55
N ARG A 587 13.85 4.13 -0.93
CA ARG A 587 14.83 3.17 -1.46
C ARG A 587 14.31 2.30 -2.62
N GLY A 588 13.11 2.56 -3.09
CA GLY A 588 12.47 1.83 -4.19
C GLY A 588 13.01 2.16 -5.57
N PHE A 589 14.31 2.07 -5.80
CA PHE A 589 15.01 2.59 -6.97
C PHE A 589 14.73 1.86 -8.30
N THR A 590 14.27 0.63 -8.26
CA THR A 590 14.25 -0.27 -9.44
C THR A 590 13.57 0.34 -10.66
N ARG A 591 12.44 1.02 -10.48
CA ARG A 591 11.59 1.51 -11.58
C ARG A 591 11.88 2.95 -12.00
N THR A 592 12.65 3.68 -11.22
CA THR A 592 12.97 5.09 -11.41
C THR A 592 14.48 5.31 -11.49
N ASP A 593 15.16 5.54 -10.36
CA ASP A 593 16.59 5.83 -10.27
C ASP A 593 17.42 4.79 -11.02
N ARG A 594 17.23 3.51 -10.73
CA ARG A 594 18.02 2.44 -11.32
C ARG A 594 17.80 2.32 -12.84
N LEU A 595 16.55 2.46 -13.27
CA LEU A 595 16.25 2.40 -14.71
C LEU A 595 16.87 3.57 -15.46
N ALA A 596 16.90 4.76 -14.85
CA ALA A 596 17.57 5.92 -15.45
C ALA A 596 19.05 5.66 -15.71
N GLN A 597 19.70 4.81 -14.91
CA GLN A 597 21.16 4.56 -15.02
C GLN A 597 21.55 3.83 -16.30
N ILE A 598 20.61 3.20 -17.03
CA ILE A 598 20.96 2.65 -18.33
C ILE A 598 21.23 3.71 -19.41
N GLY A 599 20.96 4.99 -19.14
CA GLY A 599 21.22 6.11 -20.05
C GLY A 599 19.98 6.81 -20.59
N MET A 600 18.91 6.93 -19.80
CA MET A 600 17.68 7.65 -20.14
C MET A 600 17.22 8.54 -19.01
N ILE A 601 16.37 9.50 -19.31
CA ILE A 601 15.61 10.24 -18.32
C ILE A 601 14.40 9.39 -17.92
N VAL A 602 14.18 9.18 -16.61
CA VAL A 602 12.93 8.57 -16.11
C VAL A 602 12.15 9.63 -15.33
N ILE A 603 10.86 9.68 -15.51
CA ILE A 603 9.98 10.57 -14.74
C ILE A 603 8.88 9.81 -14.03
N THR A 604 8.36 10.43 -12.99
CA THR A 604 7.05 10.15 -12.41
C THR A 604 6.28 11.44 -12.36
N VAL A 605 5.00 11.43 -12.73
CA VAL A 605 4.15 12.61 -12.67
C VAL A 605 2.70 12.23 -12.41
N GLY A 606 2.00 13.06 -11.62
CA GLY A 606 0.58 12.89 -11.37
C GLY A 606 -0.29 13.17 -12.60
N ASN A 607 -1.54 12.76 -12.54
CA ASN A 607 -2.56 13.07 -13.55
C ASN A 607 -3.91 13.34 -12.89
N ARG A 608 -4.79 14.07 -13.55
CA ARG A 608 -6.17 14.21 -13.09
C ARG A 608 -6.82 12.82 -13.02
N GLY A 609 -7.58 12.57 -11.95
CA GLY A 609 -8.12 11.25 -11.63
C GLY A 609 -7.17 10.37 -10.82
N GLY A 610 -6.02 10.89 -10.40
CA GLY A 610 -5.02 10.21 -9.59
C GLY A 610 -5.36 10.13 -8.09
N HIS A 611 -4.39 10.39 -7.26
CA HIS A 611 -4.46 10.15 -5.81
C HIS A 611 -5.62 10.90 -5.10
N PRO A 612 -6.27 10.29 -4.08
CA PRO A 612 -7.38 10.91 -3.34
C PRO A 612 -6.99 12.13 -2.50
N ASN A 613 -5.71 12.41 -2.31
CA ASN A 613 -5.19 13.53 -1.49
C ASN A 613 -5.43 14.93 -2.10
N ARG A 614 -6.32 15.03 -3.04
CA ARG A 614 -6.81 16.30 -3.62
C ARG A 614 -8.33 16.38 -3.49
N SER A 615 -8.99 17.29 -4.24
CA SER A 615 -10.45 17.36 -4.21
C SER A 615 -11.10 16.10 -4.77
N LYS A 616 -12.31 15.80 -4.32
CA LYS A 616 -13.14 14.72 -4.85
C LYS A 616 -13.27 14.79 -6.38
N TRP A 617 -13.37 16.01 -6.94
CA TRP A 617 -13.44 16.27 -8.38
C TRP A 617 -12.16 15.85 -9.12
N TYR A 618 -11.00 16.20 -8.56
CA TYR A 618 -9.71 15.76 -9.12
C TYR A 618 -9.58 14.25 -9.07
N HIS A 619 -9.81 13.67 -7.90
CA HIS A 619 -9.71 12.23 -7.67
C HIS A 619 -10.66 11.42 -8.56
N ASN A 620 -11.90 11.87 -8.75
CA ASN A 620 -12.90 11.16 -9.54
C ASN A 620 -12.96 11.60 -11.01
N TYR A 621 -11.96 12.34 -11.51
CA TYR A 621 -11.93 12.80 -12.91
C TYR A 621 -12.02 11.63 -13.91
N GLY A 622 -11.44 10.48 -13.58
CA GLY A 622 -11.45 9.26 -14.37
C GLY A 622 -12.70 8.38 -14.22
N TYR A 623 -13.64 8.74 -13.33
CA TYR A 623 -14.82 7.91 -13.08
C TYR A 623 -15.65 7.69 -14.36
N GLY A 624 -15.85 6.41 -14.71
CA GLY A 624 -16.52 6.02 -15.94
C GLY A 624 -15.68 6.09 -17.23
N ASN A 625 -14.42 6.53 -17.14
CA ASN A 625 -13.49 6.61 -18.28
C ASN A 625 -12.08 6.14 -17.90
N LEU A 626 -11.99 5.01 -17.25
CA LEU A 626 -10.77 4.59 -16.55
C LEU A 626 -9.59 4.24 -17.47
N ARG A 627 -9.83 3.88 -18.74
CA ARG A 627 -8.76 3.60 -19.68
C ARG A 627 -8.03 4.87 -20.17
N ASP A 628 -8.78 5.93 -20.48
CA ASP A 628 -8.25 7.04 -21.27
C ASP A 628 -7.95 8.32 -20.45
N TYR A 629 -8.47 8.45 -19.22
CA TYR A 629 -8.55 9.72 -18.49
C TYR A 629 -7.22 10.40 -18.18
N GLY A 630 -6.18 9.66 -17.85
CA GLY A 630 -4.88 10.22 -17.43
C GLY A 630 -3.86 10.33 -18.56
N LEU A 631 -4.13 9.73 -19.73
CA LEU A 631 -3.14 9.58 -20.81
C LEU A 631 -2.75 10.91 -21.45
N GLU A 632 -3.70 11.81 -21.61
CA GLU A 632 -3.45 13.11 -22.19
C GLU A 632 -2.59 13.99 -21.29
N ASP A 633 -2.81 13.93 -19.97
CA ASP A 633 -2.01 14.63 -18.98
C ASP A 633 -0.55 14.17 -18.98
N GLN A 634 -0.31 12.84 -19.02
CA GLN A 634 1.02 12.26 -19.11
C GLN A 634 1.76 12.70 -20.37
N LYS A 635 1.10 12.58 -21.52
CA LYS A 635 1.66 13.04 -22.80
C LYS A 635 2.01 14.53 -22.76
N TYR A 636 1.10 15.37 -22.26
CA TYR A 636 1.30 16.82 -22.21
C TYR A 636 2.41 17.21 -21.23
N ALA A 637 2.54 16.51 -20.10
CA ALA A 637 3.64 16.67 -19.16
C ALA A 637 4.99 16.40 -19.82
N ILE A 638 5.13 15.29 -20.54
CA ILE A 638 6.37 14.94 -21.27
C ILE A 638 6.70 16.01 -22.33
N GLN A 639 5.72 16.48 -23.07
CA GLN A 639 5.92 17.54 -24.09
C GLN A 639 6.42 18.85 -23.47
N GLN A 640 5.87 19.25 -22.30
CA GLN A 640 6.34 20.44 -21.58
C GLN A 640 7.77 20.28 -21.08
N LEU A 641 8.13 19.09 -20.59
CA LEU A 641 9.50 18.80 -20.14
C LEU A 641 10.48 18.85 -21.32
N GLY A 642 10.14 18.28 -22.48
CA GLY A 642 10.97 18.36 -23.69
C GLY A 642 11.13 19.79 -24.20
N ALA A 643 10.08 20.63 -24.10
CA ALA A 643 10.18 22.05 -24.45
C ALA A 643 11.07 22.87 -23.48
N ARG A 644 11.16 22.46 -22.20
CA ARG A 644 12.00 23.14 -21.18
C ARG A 644 13.44 22.67 -21.20
N HIS A 645 13.68 21.41 -21.59
CA HIS A 645 14.99 20.75 -21.44
C HIS A 645 15.45 20.19 -22.77
N PRO A 646 16.42 20.84 -23.47
CA PRO A 646 16.89 20.42 -24.79
C PRO A 646 17.60 19.05 -24.78
N PHE A 647 17.95 18.53 -23.61
CA PHE A 647 18.51 17.19 -23.45
C PHE A 647 17.47 16.05 -23.50
N ILE A 648 16.17 16.35 -23.58
CA ILE A 648 15.07 15.36 -23.70
C ILE A 648 14.71 15.18 -25.17
N ASP A 649 14.74 13.93 -25.65
CA ASP A 649 14.35 13.55 -27.00
C ASP A 649 12.89 13.09 -27.04
N LEU A 650 12.03 13.91 -27.63
CA LEU A 650 10.59 13.61 -27.79
C LEU A 650 10.30 12.58 -28.92
N ASP A 651 11.30 12.22 -29.74
CA ASP A 651 11.18 11.14 -30.70
C ASP A 651 11.50 9.76 -30.10
N ARG A 652 11.99 9.71 -28.87
CA ARG A 652 12.35 8.49 -28.14
C ARG A 652 11.67 8.43 -26.78
N VAL A 653 10.32 8.33 -26.78
CA VAL A 653 9.49 8.32 -25.58
C VAL A 653 9.07 6.90 -25.22
N GLY A 654 9.37 6.47 -24.00
CA GLY A 654 8.93 5.20 -23.42
C GLY A 654 7.92 5.38 -22.29
N ILE A 655 7.27 4.29 -21.91
CA ILE A 655 6.33 4.24 -20.78
C ILE A 655 6.34 2.85 -20.14
N HIS A 656 6.28 2.77 -18.83
CA HIS A 656 6.10 1.50 -18.14
C HIS A 656 5.30 1.63 -16.84
N GLY A 657 4.70 0.51 -16.44
CA GLY A 657 3.98 0.42 -15.19
C GLY A 657 3.58 -1.01 -14.86
N HIS A 658 3.13 -1.19 -13.63
CA HIS A 658 2.71 -2.47 -13.09
C HIS A 658 1.24 -2.40 -12.66
N SER A 659 0.47 -3.50 -12.82
CA SER A 659 -0.94 -3.54 -12.40
C SER A 659 -1.77 -2.49 -13.14
N GLY A 660 -2.42 -1.56 -12.44
CA GLY A 660 -3.05 -0.38 -13.06
C GLY A 660 -2.09 0.41 -13.96
N GLY A 661 -0.80 0.47 -13.62
CA GLY A 661 0.23 1.07 -14.47
C GLY A 661 0.51 0.26 -15.74
N GLY A 662 0.42 -1.07 -15.68
CA GLY A 662 0.47 -1.93 -16.86
C GLY A 662 -0.72 -1.71 -17.78
N PHE A 663 -1.91 -1.59 -17.21
CA PHE A 663 -3.12 -1.20 -17.93
C PHE A 663 -2.92 0.14 -18.67
N MET A 664 -2.43 1.16 -17.97
CA MET A 664 -2.19 2.50 -18.51
C MET A 664 -1.07 2.49 -19.57
N SER A 665 0.04 1.78 -19.35
CA SER A 665 1.15 1.72 -20.30
C SER A 665 0.72 1.13 -21.64
N THR A 666 -0.09 0.06 -21.62
CA THR A 666 -0.68 -0.51 -22.84
C THR A 666 -1.67 0.45 -23.48
N ALA A 667 -2.56 1.08 -22.69
CA ALA A 667 -3.51 2.07 -23.22
C ALA A 667 -2.78 3.25 -23.89
N ALA A 668 -1.69 3.74 -23.28
CA ALA A 668 -0.91 4.87 -23.79
C ALA A 668 -0.31 4.60 -25.18
N ILE A 669 0.39 3.47 -25.34
CA ILE A 669 1.01 3.15 -26.65
C ILE A 669 -0.03 2.81 -27.73
N LEU A 670 -1.22 2.35 -27.33
CA LEU A 670 -2.32 2.07 -28.26
C LEU A 670 -3.12 3.35 -28.59
N LYS A 671 -3.25 4.28 -27.66
CA LYS A 671 -4.00 5.55 -27.86
C LYS A 671 -3.17 6.63 -28.56
N TYR A 672 -1.87 6.69 -28.26
CA TYR A 672 -0.91 7.64 -28.84
C TYR A 672 0.27 6.90 -29.49
N PRO A 673 0.00 6.08 -30.55
CA PRO A 673 1.00 5.19 -31.14
C PRO A 673 2.15 5.92 -31.86
N ASP A 674 1.95 7.20 -32.23
CA ASP A 674 2.98 8.03 -32.84
C ASP A 674 3.84 8.75 -31.81
N PHE A 675 3.41 8.81 -30.55
CA PHE A 675 4.13 9.46 -29.46
C PHE A 675 4.98 8.47 -28.65
N PHE A 676 4.35 7.42 -28.09
CA PHE A 676 5.06 6.40 -27.33
C PHE A 676 5.68 5.37 -28.27
N LYS A 677 7.02 5.20 -28.20
CA LYS A 677 7.79 4.31 -29.09
C LYS A 677 7.99 2.91 -28.50
N ALA A 678 8.13 2.83 -27.16
CA ALA A 678 8.30 1.56 -26.46
C ALA A 678 7.48 1.55 -25.17
N ALA A 679 6.84 0.44 -24.85
CA ALA A 679 6.12 0.23 -23.61
C ALA A 679 6.44 -1.13 -22.98
N VAL A 680 6.65 -1.15 -21.65
CA VAL A 680 6.74 -2.39 -20.87
C VAL A 680 5.56 -2.42 -19.89
N SER A 681 4.64 -3.32 -20.15
CA SER A 681 3.37 -3.43 -19.45
C SER A 681 3.33 -4.67 -18.57
N CYS A 682 3.27 -4.49 -17.24
CA CYS A 682 3.43 -5.57 -16.28
C CYS A 682 2.12 -5.85 -15.56
N ALA A 683 1.65 -7.11 -15.59
CA ALA A 683 0.49 -7.63 -14.87
C ALA A 683 -0.74 -6.68 -14.93
N GLY A 684 -0.98 -6.12 -16.12
CA GLY A 684 -2.04 -5.11 -16.33
C GLY A 684 -3.44 -5.71 -16.34
N ASN A 685 -4.38 -5.03 -15.70
CA ASN A 685 -5.80 -5.34 -15.73
C ASN A 685 -6.45 -4.80 -17.02
N HIS A 686 -6.01 -5.31 -18.17
CA HIS A 686 -6.33 -4.81 -19.52
C HIS A 686 -7.80 -4.89 -19.91
N ASP A 687 -8.53 -5.77 -19.26
CA ASP A 687 -9.97 -5.97 -19.42
C ASP A 687 -10.62 -6.06 -18.06
N ASN A 688 -11.07 -4.92 -17.57
CA ASN A 688 -11.67 -4.82 -16.24
C ASN A 688 -13.05 -5.50 -16.15
N SER A 689 -13.61 -6.04 -17.22
CA SER A 689 -14.81 -6.88 -17.16
C SER A 689 -14.54 -8.27 -16.57
N ILE A 690 -13.26 -8.67 -16.52
CA ILE A 690 -12.79 -9.92 -15.90
C ILE A 690 -11.83 -9.67 -14.72
N TYR A 691 -11.78 -8.43 -14.22
CA TYR A 691 -11.01 -8.08 -13.04
C TYR A 691 -11.94 -7.99 -11.83
N ASN A 692 -11.36 -7.90 -10.64
CA ASN A 692 -12.06 -7.84 -9.37
C ASN A 692 -13.19 -6.80 -9.40
N ARG A 693 -14.42 -7.25 -9.09
CA ARG A 693 -15.64 -6.43 -9.09
C ARG A 693 -15.49 -5.15 -8.28
N TRP A 694 -14.91 -5.23 -7.07
CA TRP A 694 -14.77 -4.11 -6.17
C TRP A 694 -14.09 -2.93 -6.85
N TRP A 695 -12.90 -3.17 -7.38
CA TRP A 695 -12.14 -2.14 -8.07
C TRP A 695 -12.83 -1.70 -9.37
N SER A 696 -13.29 -2.66 -10.15
CA SER A 696 -13.87 -2.39 -11.48
C SER A 696 -15.20 -1.64 -11.39
N GLU A 697 -16.16 -2.10 -10.59
CA GLU A 697 -17.45 -1.41 -10.43
C GLU A 697 -17.29 -0.06 -9.73
N GLN A 698 -16.37 0.07 -8.77
CA GLN A 698 -16.11 1.33 -8.09
C GLN A 698 -15.62 2.43 -9.03
N HIS A 699 -14.68 2.12 -9.90
CA HIS A 699 -13.99 3.13 -10.69
C HIS A 699 -14.55 3.32 -12.10
N HIS A 700 -15.05 2.26 -12.72
CA HIS A 700 -15.83 2.40 -13.97
C HIS A 700 -17.25 2.93 -13.74
N GLY A 701 -17.76 2.80 -12.53
CA GLY A 701 -19.11 3.19 -12.17
C GLY A 701 -20.17 2.16 -12.52
N VAL A 702 -21.16 2.06 -11.65
CA VAL A 702 -22.34 1.21 -11.82
C VAL A 702 -23.58 2.07 -11.72
N LEU A 703 -24.54 1.86 -12.62
CA LEU A 703 -25.84 2.51 -12.62
C LEU A 703 -26.88 1.54 -12.12
N GLU A 704 -27.52 1.86 -11.02
CA GLU A 704 -28.71 1.19 -10.55
C GLU A 704 -29.92 1.61 -11.40
N LYS A 705 -30.56 0.64 -12.05
CA LYS A 705 -31.79 0.85 -12.82
C LYS A 705 -32.95 0.11 -12.16
N ILE A 706 -34.01 0.85 -11.89
CA ILE A 706 -35.25 0.31 -11.32
C ILE A 706 -36.28 0.27 -12.44
N ASP A 707 -36.74 -0.94 -12.82
CA ASP A 707 -37.78 -1.15 -13.81
C ASP A 707 -38.84 -2.10 -13.22
N LYS A 708 -40.08 -1.63 -13.19
CA LYS A 708 -41.24 -2.39 -12.69
C LYS A 708 -41.06 -3.04 -11.30
N GLY A 709 -40.28 -2.35 -10.43
CA GLY A 709 -40.01 -2.80 -9.07
C GLY A 709 -38.85 -3.79 -8.96
N ASP A 710 -38.18 -4.15 -10.04
CA ASP A 710 -36.92 -4.87 -10.02
C ASP A 710 -35.72 -3.93 -10.22
N THR A 711 -34.65 -4.20 -9.53
CA THR A 711 -33.41 -3.43 -9.59
C THR A 711 -32.33 -4.21 -10.35
N THR A 712 -31.76 -3.59 -11.38
CA THR A 712 -30.64 -4.12 -12.14
C THR A 712 -29.45 -3.17 -12.07
N PHE A 713 -28.23 -3.70 -12.29
CA PHE A 713 -27.00 -2.94 -12.28
C PHE A 713 -26.37 -2.97 -13.66
N VAL A 714 -26.09 -1.79 -14.22
CA VAL A 714 -25.54 -1.63 -15.57
C VAL A 714 -24.21 -0.90 -15.47
N TYR A 715 -23.24 -1.40 -16.20
CA TYR A 715 -21.88 -0.84 -16.26
C TYR A 715 -21.36 -0.84 -17.70
N SER A 716 -20.38 0.03 -17.96
CA SER A 716 -19.66 0.10 -19.23
C SER A 716 -18.17 0.15 -18.96
N ILE A 717 -17.44 -0.81 -19.47
CA ILE A 717 -16.00 -0.96 -19.24
C ILE A 717 -15.26 -0.88 -20.57
N GLN A 718 -14.38 0.12 -20.68
CA GLN A 718 -13.46 0.27 -21.81
C GLN A 718 -12.24 -0.62 -21.60
N THR A 719 -11.84 -1.36 -22.62
CA THR A 719 -10.75 -2.33 -22.53
C THR A 719 -9.60 -2.02 -23.49
N ASN A 720 -8.38 -2.47 -23.20
CA ASN A 720 -7.23 -2.33 -24.09
C ASN A 720 -7.35 -3.22 -25.35
N PRO A 721 -7.90 -4.45 -25.29
CA PRO A 721 -8.15 -5.26 -26.48
C PRO A 721 -8.92 -4.53 -27.60
N GLU A 722 -9.87 -3.63 -27.26
CA GLU A 722 -10.69 -2.89 -28.24
C GLU A 722 -9.86 -2.00 -29.18
N ILE A 723 -8.72 -1.51 -28.72
CA ILE A 723 -7.85 -0.59 -29.48
C ILE A 723 -6.51 -1.21 -29.87
N ALA A 724 -6.36 -2.52 -29.78
CA ALA A 724 -5.14 -3.25 -30.10
C ALA A 724 -4.62 -3.03 -31.52
N SER A 725 -5.53 -2.80 -32.49
CA SER A 725 -5.20 -2.52 -33.87
C SER A 725 -4.36 -1.26 -34.10
N ASN A 726 -4.32 -0.36 -33.12
CA ASN A 726 -3.60 0.91 -33.23
C ASN A 726 -2.09 0.79 -32.95
N LEU A 727 -1.60 -0.35 -32.45
CA LEU A 727 -0.18 -0.51 -32.11
C LEU A 727 0.73 -0.20 -33.32
N LYS A 728 1.70 0.72 -33.13
CA LYS A 728 2.77 1.04 -34.08
C LYS A 728 4.16 0.83 -33.48
N GLY A 729 4.34 1.17 -32.20
CA GLY A 729 5.59 1.04 -31.47
C GLY A 729 5.83 -0.37 -30.94
N HIS A 730 6.78 -0.50 -30.02
CA HIS A 730 7.24 -1.75 -29.43
C HIS A 730 6.55 -1.96 -28.06
N LEU A 731 5.84 -3.08 -27.91
CA LEU A 731 5.12 -3.43 -26.68
C LEU A 731 5.61 -4.76 -26.13
N MET A 732 6.11 -4.77 -24.90
CA MET A 732 6.39 -5.97 -24.13
C MET A 732 5.34 -6.15 -23.03
N LEU A 733 4.62 -7.27 -23.07
CA LEU A 733 3.66 -7.70 -22.06
C LEU A 733 4.32 -8.68 -21.09
N VAL A 734 4.24 -8.41 -19.78
CA VAL A 734 4.86 -9.26 -18.75
C VAL A 734 3.81 -9.69 -17.72
N HIS A 735 3.77 -10.99 -17.38
CA HIS A 735 2.81 -11.51 -16.40
C HIS A 735 3.34 -12.72 -15.63
N GLY A 736 2.99 -12.83 -14.33
CA GLY A 736 3.17 -14.06 -13.56
C GLY A 736 2.07 -15.07 -13.87
N ASP A 737 2.41 -16.33 -14.14
CA ASP A 737 1.44 -17.34 -14.59
C ASP A 737 0.43 -17.78 -13.52
N ILE A 738 0.74 -17.55 -12.24
CA ILE A 738 -0.16 -17.84 -11.11
C ILE A 738 -0.66 -16.57 -10.41
N ASP A 739 -0.75 -15.46 -11.13
CA ASP A 739 -1.31 -14.21 -10.59
C ASP A 739 -2.80 -14.39 -10.28
N ASN A 740 -3.15 -14.41 -9.00
CA ASN A 740 -4.52 -14.56 -8.50
C ASN A 740 -5.17 -13.21 -8.12
N ASN A 741 -4.48 -12.09 -8.32
CA ASN A 741 -5.02 -10.75 -8.19
C ASN A 741 -5.49 -10.22 -9.56
N VAL A 742 -4.57 -9.95 -10.48
CA VAL A 742 -4.89 -9.66 -11.87
C VAL A 742 -4.67 -10.94 -12.68
N HIS A 743 -5.74 -11.66 -12.95
CA HIS A 743 -5.64 -12.96 -13.60
C HIS A 743 -4.94 -12.86 -14.97
N PRO A 744 -4.03 -13.79 -15.35
CA PRO A 744 -3.27 -13.76 -16.60
C PRO A 744 -4.12 -13.68 -17.88
N ALA A 745 -5.39 -14.08 -17.82
CA ALA A 745 -6.35 -13.91 -18.90
C ALA A 745 -6.46 -12.44 -19.36
N ASN A 746 -6.20 -11.46 -18.51
CA ASN A 746 -6.15 -10.06 -18.89
C ASN A 746 -5.11 -9.81 -19.98
N THR A 747 -3.89 -10.29 -19.80
CA THR A 747 -2.82 -10.20 -20.80
C THR A 747 -3.12 -11.05 -22.01
N ILE A 748 -3.62 -12.29 -21.84
CA ILE A 748 -3.95 -13.19 -22.96
C ILE A 748 -5.03 -12.59 -23.88
N ARG A 749 -6.01 -11.84 -23.34
CA ARG A 749 -7.01 -11.14 -24.16
C ARG A 749 -6.37 -10.06 -25.05
N VAL A 750 -5.39 -9.31 -24.53
CA VAL A 750 -4.63 -8.34 -25.34
C VAL A 750 -3.81 -9.04 -26.40
N VAL A 751 -3.10 -10.12 -26.04
CA VAL A 751 -2.34 -10.96 -27.01
C VAL A 751 -3.23 -11.45 -28.14
N ASN A 752 -4.41 -12.01 -27.82
CA ASN A 752 -5.36 -12.45 -28.83
C ASN A 752 -5.81 -11.30 -29.75
N ALA A 753 -6.09 -10.12 -29.22
CA ALA A 753 -6.49 -8.95 -30.01
C ALA A 753 -5.36 -8.44 -30.91
N LEU A 754 -4.13 -8.40 -30.43
CA LEU A 754 -2.95 -8.00 -31.20
C LEU A 754 -2.66 -8.98 -32.34
N ILE A 755 -2.74 -10.29 -32.09
CA ILE A 755 -2.57 -11.33 -33.14
C ILE A 755 -3.64 -11.17 -34.20
N ARG A 756 -4.91 -11.02 -33.84
CA ARG A 756 -6.01 -10.84 -34.79
C ARG A 756 -5.87 -9.53 -35.59
N ALA A 757 -5.26 -8.51 -35.03
CA ALA A 757 -4.95 -7.25 -35.69
C ALA A 757 -3.64 -7.30 -36.51
N ASN A 758 -2.98 -8.47 -36.62
CA ASN A 758 -1.70 -8.66 -37.28
C ASN A 758 -0.59 -7.73 -36.74
N LYS A 759 -0.56 -7.53 -35.43
CA LYS A 759 0.45 -6.70 -34.73
C LYS A 759 1.55 -7.57 -34.14
N ARG A 760 2.78 -7.05 -34.10
CA ARG A 760 3.93 -7.71 -33.49
C ARG A 760 4.16 -7.10 -32.12
N PHE A 761 4.47 -7.94 -31.16
CA PHE A 761 4.70 -7.57 -29.76
C PHE A 761 5.58 -8.64 -29.10
N ASP A 762 6.12 -8.32 -27.92
CA ASP A 762 6.88 -9.24 -27.09
C ASP A 762 6.07 -9.67 -25.89
N MET A 763 6.30 -10.88 -25.37
CA MET A 763 5.64 -11.40 -24.19
C MET A 763 6.65 -12.13 -23.31
N LEU A 764 6.62 -11.84 -22.00
CA LEU A 764 7.40 -12.51 -20.98
C LEU A 764 6.46 -13.09 -19.92
N ILE A 765 6.43 -14.40 -19.80
CA ILE A 765 5.78 -15.09 -18.68
C ILE A 765 6.83 -15.39 -17.63
N LEU A 766 6.49 -15.10 -16.36
CA LEU A 766 7.31 -15.39 -15.19
C LEU A 766 6.70 -16.60 -14.45
N PRO A 767 7.23 -17.82 -14.66
CA PRO A 767 6.63 -19.05 -14.16
C PRO A 767 6.68 -19.13 -12.63
N GLY A 768 5.58 -19.59 -12.02
CA GLY A 768 5.46 -19.71 -10.56
C GLY A 768 5.34 -18.37 -9.83
N GLN A 769 5.19 -17.25 -10.56
CA GLN A 769 5.13 -15.93 -9.97
C GLN A 769 3.69 -15.42 -9.88
N ARG A 770 3.40 -14.74 -8.75
CA ARG A 770 2.15 -14.03 -8.50
C ARG A 770 2.26 -12.58 -8.98
N HIS A 771 1.36 -11.73 -8.54
CA HIS A 771 1.24 -10.34 -8.97
C HIS A 771 2.53 -9.50 -8.79
N GLY A 772 3.33 -9.76 -7.77
CA GLY A 772 4.55 -9.00 -7.45
C GLY A 772 5.85 -9.53 -8.04
N PHE A 773 5.84 -10.57 -8.86
CA PHE A 773 7.00 -11.22 -9.51
C PHE A 773 8.06 -11.84 -8.58
N GLY A 774 7.89 -11.78 -7.27
CA GLY A 774 8.68 -12.47 -6.26
C GLY A 774 10.19 -12.40 -6.48
N ASP A 775 10.83 -13.58 -6.51
CA ASP A 775 12.27 -13.75 -6.74
C ASP A 775 12.71 -13.52 -8.19
N MET A 776 11.79 -13.35 -9.14
CA MET A 776 12.11 -13.02 -10.54
C MET A 776 12.17 -11.52 -10.84
N ASN A 777 12.02 -10.64 -9.82
CA ASN A 777 12.07 -9.19 -10.01
C ASN A 777 13.38 -8.70 -10.62
N GLU A 778 14.51 -9.30 -10.26
CA GLU A 778 15.81 -8.90 -10.79
C GLU A 778 15.96 -9.32 -12.27
N TYR A 779 15.56 -10.54 -12.61
CA TYR A 779 15.49 -11.00 -14.01
C TYR A 779 14.59 -10.07 -14.84
N PHE A 780 13.40 -9.74 -14.33
CA PHE A 780 12.47 -8.85 -15.00
C PHE A 780 13.08 -7.45 -15.23
N PHE A 781 13.79 -6.89 -14.22
CA PHE A 781 14.44 -5.58 -14.38
C PHE A 781 15.39 -5.58 -15.59
N TRP A 782 16.24 -6.60 -15.73
CA TRP A 782 17.20 -6.65 -16.84
C TRP A 782 16.51 -6.86 -18.19
N ARG A 783 15.42 -7.62 -18.23
CA ARG A 783 14.60 -7.75 -19.44
C ARG A 783 13.99 -6.42 -19.87
N MET A 784 13.52 -5.63 -18.91
CA MET A 784 13.01 -4.27 -19.17
C MET A 784 14.15 -3.32 -19.61
N ALA A 785 15.30 -3.38 -18.95
CA ALA A 785 16.48 -2.60 -19.30
C ALA A 785 16.96 -2.90 -20.73
N ASP A 786 17.09 -4.18 -21.11
CA ASP A 786 17.41 -4.61 -22.47
C ASP A 786 16.42 -4.07 -23.50
N TYR A 787 15.13 -4.10 -23.15
CA TYR A 787 14.07 -3.64 -24.05
C TYR A 787 14.16 -2.15 -24.37
N TYR A 788 14.41 -1.33 -23.36
CA TYR A 788 14.59 0.10 -23.57
C TYR A 788 15.96 0.45 -24.16
N ALA A 789 17.00 -0.33 -23.86
CA ALA A 789 18.29 -0.18 -24.52
C ALA A 789 18.15 -0.36 -26.04
N GLU A 790 17.47 -1.42 -26.47
CA GLU A 790 17.24 -1.72 -27.88
C GLU A 790 16.34 -0.67 -28.57
N TRP A 791 15.18 -0.36 -27.99
CA TRP A 791 14.14 0.40 -28.68
C TRP A 791 14.14 1.92 -28.41
N LEU A 792 14.81 2.40 -27.36
CA LEU A 792 14.92 3.82 -27.06
C LEU A 792 16.35 4.34 -27.16
N ILE A 793 17.32 3.61 -26.64
CA ILE A 793 18.73 4.04 -26.71
C ILE A 793 19.36 3.71 -28.07
N GLY A 794 18.90 2.63 -28.72
CA GLY A 794 19.44 2.14 -29.98
C GLY A 794 20.62 1.17 -29.80
N ASP A 795 20.77 0.59 -28.61
CA ASP A 795 21.80 -0.39 -28.27
C ASP A 795 21.18 -1.80 -28.15
N SER A 796 21.52 -2.67 -29.09
CA SER A 796 21.05 -4.05 -29.11
C SER A 796 21.97 -5.03 -28.33
N GLU A 797 23.07 -4.53 -27.79
CA GLU A 797 23.95 -5.33 -26.93
C GLU A 797 23.29 -5.56 -25.58
N ARG A 798 23.02 -6.83 -25.27
CA ARG A 798 22.39 -7.20 -24.02
C ARG A 798 23.42 -7.33 -22.90
N TRP A 799 22.97 -7.09 -21.67
CA TRP A 799 23.76 -7.31 -20.47
C TRP A 799 24.15 -8.79 -20.35
N LYS A 800 25.44 -9.06 -20.20
CA LYS A 800 26.00 -10.43 -20.23
C LYS A 800 26.15 -11.16 -18.89
N PRO A 801 26.13 -10.51 -17.70
CA PRO A 801 26.24 -11.21 -16.44
C PRO A 801 25.14 -12.26 -16.21
N ASP A 802 25.44 -13.26 -15.42
CA ASP A 802 24.47 -14.25 -15.00
C ASP A 802 23.45 -13.63 -14.06
N ILE A 803 22.27 -13.31 -14.60
CA ILE A 803 21.17 -12.65 -13.90
C ILE A 803 20.61 -13.55 -12.79
N THR A 804 20.73 -14.88 -12.93
CA THR A 804 20.21 -15.84 -11.94
C THR A 804 20.93 -15.76 -10.62
N GLN A 805 22.23 -15.40 -10.61
CA GLN A 805 22.99 -15.19 -9.38
C GLN A 805 22.59 -13.92 -8.61
N MET A 806 21.93 -12.99 -9.25
CA MET A 806 21.47 -11.75 -8.63
C MET A 806 20.17 -11.92 -7.82
N ASN A 807 19.40 -12.98 -8.11
CA ASN A 807 18.14 -13.29 -7.43
C ASN A 807 18.34 -14.15 -6.17
N ASN A 808 19.52 -14.77 -6.03
CA ASN A 808 19.83 -15.64 -4.89
C ASN A 808 20.33 -14.79 -3.71
N ASP A 809 19.45 -14.47 -2.78
CA ASP A 809 19.74 -13.94 -1.44
C ASP A 809 19.45 -14.95 -0.35
#